data_4b8989e87e0b7ad361088c8fd02aaa16
#
_entry.id   4b8989e87e0b7ad361088c8fd02aaa16
#
_cell.length_a   1.000
_cell.length_b   1.000
_cell.length_c   1.000
_cell.angle_alpha   90.00
_cell.angle_beta   90.00
_cell.angle_gamma   90.00
#
_symmetry.space_group_name_H-M   'P 1'
#
loop_
_entity.id
_entity.type
_entity.pdbx_description
1 polymer ?
#
loop_
_entity_poly.entity_id
_entity_poly.type
_entity_poly.pdbx_seq_one_letter_code
_entity_poly.pdbx_strand_id
1 'polypeptide(L)'
;MTNAKKGLIYKIISVLMVIAMFMMTGCGSVDDDSSSSGTSGSESQTSAGGSSEKESESESDSQSTKPEGYSYGEDWLDVYDAEYTEKLLKMGEQYFTVSQLSSAFEGGEVKAKGLKKKSKYVGIFYFMWLGDDIGGIYDISKLQAQYDPYDVENPLWSLPGSANYNGKISPQNAFHYFEEPLYGYYRSNDKWVIRKHLELLTLAGIDFLYLDFTNANMNGDNAINIYKNATLALMDTILEMQAEGYEVPRIVPICCNPYTSGNVTERTKITTRVIEWVYNNYYAVDNFKYKSCWFTADKTRNPSGNPLLVTYSFDKKYLTNKAVADAFWIRNVVWPTAVTPDSYANGFPWMDYSFPQQNYGGIMNVSVAQHIDGAWSSEAFLARSRKNTALKYRGRGALPSQIYAYQSDSVDAALTATNFVSEWENVHNYSGSEEVWMVTVTGWNEWVAQKLNLNGRYATFVDTFNIAFSRDIEMMRDEGGYGDVYFLNLVENVRKFKYESDGKSSAAAMWMRQTVDYKNLSAWDDVKAKYIDFTGDANNRNSKSIANKYTYTDNTARNDIDYVKIANDSKYLYVLVAAKNDITAHEQGDKGWMNLWISAGGKKGWSGYDFVINRNPNGSLTSIEKLGTDADGKITATTLDFDADIYTEGKYVAYRIPLEAIGATSASEIGLKVSDNIFAGEKTAANDGVGVYSFGDLFAFYCGGDCAPAGRLNYSYRMGY
;
A
#
# COMPACT_ATOMS: atom_id res chain seq x y z
N MET A 1 41.73 -6.70 1.65
CA MET A 1 41.24 -6.53 0.29
C MET A 1 40.92 -5.06 0.08
N THR A 2 41.46 -4.45 -0.97
CA THR A 2 41.27 -3.01 -1.19
C THR A 2 39.86 -2.72 -1.70
N ASN A 3 39.33 -1.52 -1.42
CA ASN A 3 37.99 -1.07 -1.81
C ASN A 3 37.67 -1.26 -3.31
N ALA A 4 38.69 -1.25 -4.17
CA ALA A 4 38.56 -1.54 -5.59
C ALA A 4 38.16 -2.99 -5.90
N LYS A 5 38.60 -3.98 -5.09
CA LYS A 5 38.19 -5.38 -5.25
C LYS A 5 36.78 -5.63 -4.74
N LYS A 6 36.34 -4.89 -3.71
CA LYS A 6 34.92 -4.94 -3.27
C LYS A 6 34.00 -4.39 -4.35
N GLY A 7 34.31 -3.25 -4.94
CA GLY A 7 33.49 -2.68 -6.02
C GLY A 7 33.41 -3.54 -7.29
N LEU A 8 34.43 -4.35 -7.58
CA LEU A 8 34.42 -5.27 -8.72
C LEU A 8 33.57 -6.50 -8.44
N ILE A 9 33.57 -7.00 -7.20
CA ILE A 9 32.73 -8.13 -6.77
C ILE A 9 31.25 -7.72 -6.78
N TYR A 10 30.89 -6.54 -6.29
CA TYR A 10 29.53 -6.02 -6.38
C TYR A 10 29.04 -5.88 -7.83
N LYS A 11 29.89 -5.38 -8.74
CA LYS A 11 29.54 -5.30 -10.16
C LYS A 11 29.31 -6.67 -10.81
N ILE A 12 30.07 -7.68 -10.43
CA ILE A 12 29.88 -9.06 -10.95
C ILE A 12 28.62 -9.69 -10.38
N ILE A 13 28.30 -9.46 -9.11
CA ILE A 13 27.09 -9.99 -8.46
C ILE A 13 25.83 -9.31 -9.04
N SER A 14 25.85 -8.00 -9.26
CA SER A 14 24.74 -7.27 -9.88
C SER A 14 24.47 -7.77 -11.31
N VAL A 15 25.47 -7.99 -12.11
CA VAL A 15 25.34 -8.50 -13.49
C VAL A 15 24.84 -9.95 -13.50
N LEU A 16 25.26 -10.78 -12.55
CA LEU A 16 24.77 -12.16 -12.41
C LEU A 16 23.30 -12.21 -11.95
N MET A 17 22.87 -11.29 -11.09
CA MET A 17 21.46 -11.19 -10.64
C MET A 17 20.51 -11.01 -11.81
N VAL A 18 20.89 -10.21 -12.78
CA VAL A 18 20.01 -9.83 -13.88
C VAL A 18 19.96 -10.83 -15.02
N ILE A 19 21.10 -11.44 -15.34
CA ILE A 19 21.13 -12.52 -16.35
C ILE A 19 20.18 -13.64 -15.96
N ALA A 20 19.94 -13.84 -14.68
CA ALA A 20 19.06 -14.87 -14.17
C ALA A 20 17.55 -14.48 -14.20
N MET A 21 17.17 -13.24 -14.08
CA MET A 21 15.78 -12.81 -14.37
C MET A 21 15.43 -13.07 -15.85
N PHE A 22 16.40 -12.91 -16.75
CA PHE A 22 16.20 -13.13 -18.18
C PHE A 22 16.17 -14.60 -18.61
N MET A 23 16.87 -15.48 -17.90
CA MET A 23 16.82 -16.91 -18.23
C MET A 23 15.51 -17.60 -17.85
N MET A 24 14.64 -16.94 -17.08
CA MET A 24 13.29 -17.42 -16.82
C MET A 24 12.30 -17.17 -17.96
N THR A 25 12.58 -16.20 -18.83
CA THR A 25 11.72 -15.89 -19.98
C THR A 25 12.04 -16.73 -21.23
N GLY A 26 13.15 -17.48 -21.20
CA GLY A 26 13.71 -18.20 -22.35
C GLY A 26 13.45 -19.71 -22.43
N CYS A 27 12.68 -20.33 -21.57
CA CYS A 27 12.42 -21.78 -21.63
C CYS A 27 10.98 -22.10 -21.98
N GLY A 28 10.66 -22.07 -23.25
CA GLY A 28 9.33 -22.48 -23.75
C GLY A 28 9.22 -22.50 -25.28
N SER A 29 10.13 -23.15 -25.97
CA SER A 29 9.85 -23.68 -27.30
C SER A 29 10.38 -25.11 -27.37
N VAL A 30 9.48 -26.05 -27.28
CA VAL A 30 9.69 -27.41 -27.73
C VAL A 30 9.17 -27.45 -29.16
N ASP A 31 10.08 -27.67 -30.07
CA ASP A 31 9.79 -27.99 -31.48
C ASP A 31 9.00 -29.29 -31.54
N ASP A 32 7.88 -29.28 -32.23
CA ASP A 32 7.31 -30.49 -32.80
C ASP A 32 7.13 -30.29 -34.30
N ASP A 33 8.05 -30.92 -34.99
CA ASP A 33 7.99 -31.19 -36.41
C ASP A 33 6.85 -32.17 -36.73
N SER A 34 5.89 -31.78 -37.55
CA SER A 34 5.31 -32.72 -38.49
C SER A 34 4.62 -32.03 -39.65
N SER A 35 5.16 -32.34 -40.80
CA SER A 35 4.75 -32.02 -42.15
C SER A 35 3.31 -32.42 -42.51
N SER A 36 2.62 -31.61 -43.34
CA SER A 36 2.10 -32.05 -44.66
C SER A 36 1.38 -30.94 -45.43
N SER A 37 1.88 -30.65 -46.56
CA SER A 37 1.36 -30.43 -47.93
C SER A 37 -0.14 -30.17 -48.16
N GLY A 38 -0.40 -29.17 -49.03
CA GLY A 38 -1.61 -29.12 -49.83
C GLY A 38 -2.02 -27.73 -50.31
N THR A 39 -1.44 -27.30 -51.37
CA THR A 39 -1.82 -26.69 -52.68
C THR A 39 -3.11 -25.89 -52.83
N SER A 40 -2.93 -24.77 -53.53
CA SER A 40 -3.72 -24.10 -54.60
C SER A 40 -4.98 -23.35 -54.17
N GLY A 41 -5.21 -22.15 -54.57
CA GLY A 41 -5.11 -21.40 -55.81
C GLY A 41 -6.29 -20.44 -55.85
N SER A 42 -6.20 -19.34 -56.24
CA SER A 42 -6.30 -18.51 -57.42
C SER A 42 -7.07 -17.21 -57.17
N GLU A 43 -6.42 -16.20 -57.60
CA GLU A 43 -6.82 -14.95 -58.25
C GLU A 43 -8.32 -14.58 -58.38
N SER A 44 -8.64 -13.31 -58.14
CA SER A 44 -8.99 -12.42 -59.25
C SER A 44 -9.13 -10.95 -58.83
N GLN A 45 -8.60 -10.13 -59.73
CA GLN A 45 -8.62 -8.67 -59.80
C GLN A 45 -10.04 -8.13 -60.09
N THR A 46 -10.26 -6.86 -59.72
CA THR A 46 -10.56 -5.73 -60.65
C THR A 46 -10.91 -4.51 -59.77
N SER A 47 -10.21 -3.49 -59.83
CA SER A 47 -10.07 -2.27 -60.62
C SER A 47 -11.14 -1.19 -60.39
N ALA A 48 -10.60 -0.06 -59.96
CA ALA A 48 -10.75 1.32 -60.45
C ALA A 48 -11.89 2.21 -59.98
N GLY A 49 -11.51 3.40 -59.60
CA GLY A 49 -12.33 4.59 -59.64
C GLY A 49 -11.87 5.66 -58.64
N GLY A 50 -11.07 6.60 -59.13
CA GLY A 50 -10.53 7.71 -58.34
C GLY A 50 -11.54 8.83 -58.16
N SER A 51 -11.31 9.62 -57.13
CA SER A 51 -11.38 11.07 -57.18
C SER A 51 -10.64 11.64 -55.94
N SER A 52 -9.77 12.57 -56.25
CA SER A 52 -9.02 13.39 -55.32
C SER A 52 -9.91 14.43 -54.67
N GLU A 53 -9.96 14.47 -53.36
CA GLU A 53 -10.21 15.70 -52.63
C GLU A 53 -9.14 15.86 -51.56
N LYS A 54 -8.44 16.97 -51.65
CA LYS A 54 -7.55 17.49 -50.64
C LYS A 54 -8.41 17.99 -49.49
N GLU A 55 -8.38 17.30 -48.38
CA GLU A 55 -8.73 17.91 -47.10
C GLU A 55 -7.46 18.24 -46.33
N SER A 56 -7.40 19.50 -45.95
CA SER A 56 -6.41 20.08 -45.12
C SER A 56 -6.43 19.36 -43.74
N GLU A 57 -5.34 18.72 -43.39
CA GLU A 57 -5.08 18.31 -42.01
C GLU A 57 -5.00 19.55 -41.14
N SER A 58 -6.06 19.87 -40.44
CA SER A 58 -5.97 20.63 -39.21
C SER A 58 -5.42 19.67 -38.16
N GLU A 59 -4.20 19.90 -37.72
CA GLU A 59 -3.71 19.38 -36.46
C GLU A 59 -4.68 19.83 -35.38
N SER A 60 -5.62 18.96 -35.02
CA SER A 60 -6.28 19.08 -33.75
C SER A 60 -5.34 18.54 -32.71
N ASP A 61 -4.70 19.45 -31.95
CA ASP A 61 -4.27 19.17 -30.62
C ASP A 61 -5.35 18.37 -29.92
N SER A 62 -5.17 17.07 -29.83
CA SER A 62 -5.92 16.26 -28.91
C SER A 62 -5.33 16.52 -27.52
N GLN A 63 -5.63 17.68 -26.97
CA GLN A 63 -5.65 17.82 -25.51
C GLN A 63 -6.53 16.69 -25.03
N SER A 64 -5.94 15.74 -24.32
CA SER A 64 -6.68 14.75 -23.58
C SER A 64 -7.67 15.52 -22.71
N THR A 65 -8.94 15.43 -23.06
CA THR A 65 -9.97 16.05 -22.26
C THR A 65 -9.95 15.32 -20.94
N LYS A 66 -9.49 16.03 -19.90
CA LYS A 66 -9.66 15.63 -18.51
C LYS A 66 -11.05 15.05 -18.35
N PRO A 67 -11.23 13.89 -17.74
CA PRO A 67 -12.54 13.44 -17.33
C PRO A 67 -13.17 14.56 -16.47
N GLU A 68 -14.42 14.89 -16.74
CA GLU A 68 -15.14 15.93 -16.02
C GLU A 68 -15.11 15.57 -14.53
N GLY A 69 -14.49 16.40 -13.68
CA GLY A 69 -14.33 16.15 -12.24
C GLY A 69 -12.90 15.85 -11.76
N TYR A 70 -11.90 15.83 -12.65
CA TYR A 70 -10.52 15.64 -12.26
C TYR A 70 -9.74 16.95 -12.28
N SER A 71 -9.10 17.31 -11.17
CA SER A 71 -8.05 18.30 -11.13
C SER A 71 -6.73 17.64 -10.72
N TYR A 72 -5.65 18.08 -11.35
CA TYR A 72 -4.29 17.74 -10.94
C TYR A 72 -3.89 18.62 -9.78
N GLY A 73 -3.15 18.09 -8.83
CA GLY A 73 -2.63 18.84 -7.71
C GLY A 73 -3.49 18.74 -6.46
N GLU A 74 -3.82 19.84 -5.83
CA GLU A 74 -4.51 19.90 -4.52
C GLU A 74 -5.88 19.22 -4.49
N ASP A 75 -6.50 18.97 -5.65
CA ASP A 75 -7.87 18.46 -5.79
C ASP A 75 -7.96 16.97 -6.13
N TRP A 76 -6.87 16.25 -6.23
CA TRP A 76 -6.95 14.84 -6.57
C TRP A 76 -7.66 14.00 -5.49
N LEU A 77 -7.91 14.59 -4.34
CA LEU A 77 -8.77 14.04 -3.28
C LEU A 77 -10.25 14.13 -3.64
N ASP A 78 -10.63 15.10 -4.49
CA ASP A 78 -11.97 15.23 -5.05
C ASP A 78 -12.17 14.30 -6.27
N VAL A 79 -11.14 13.56 -6.67
CA VAL A 79 -11.25 12.46 -7.63
C VAL A 79 -12.23 11.39 -7.15
N TYR A 80 -12.36 11.26 -5.86
CA TYR A 80 -13.48 10.54 -5.29
C TYR A 80 -14.67 11.49 -5.23
N ASP A 81 -15.66 11.21 -6.06
CA ASP A 81 -16.94 11.85 -5.91
C ASP A 81 -17.45 11.68 -4.48
N ALA A 82 -18.41 12.48 -4.12
CA ALA A 82 -19.01 12.42 -2.79
C ALA A 82 -19.54 11.02 -2.46
N GLU A 83 -19.87 10.20 -3.46
CA GLU A 83 -20.30 8.80 -3.30
C GLU A 83 -19.15 7.92 -2.82
N TYR A 84 -17.93 8.09 -3.35
CA TYR A 84 -16.78 7.32 -2.89
C TYR A 84 -16.34 7.70 -1.49
N THR A 85 -16.32 8.99 -1.16
CA THR A 85 -16.03 9.47 0.21
C THR A 85 -17.09 8.99 1.20
N GLU A 86 -18.38 9.05 0.84
CA GLU A 86 -19.47 8.48 1.62
C GLU A 86 -19.30 6.96 1.80
N LYS A 87 -18.88 6.26 0.77
CA LYS A 87 -18.59 4.84 0.81
C LYS A 87 -17.40 4.50 1.71
N LEU A 88 -16.34 5.31 1.71
CA LEU A 88 -15.22 5.18 2.63
C LEU A 88 -15.62 5.43 4.09
N LEU A 89 -16.44 6.45 4.33
CA LEU A 89 -16.99 6.71 5.65
C LEU A 89 -17.88 5.55 6.12
N LYS A 90 -18.71 5.00 5.24
CA LYS A 90 -19.52 3.80 5.53
C LYS A 90 -18.65 2.56 5.79
N MET A 91 -17.52 2.44 5.14
CA MET A 91 -16.56 1.37 5.44
C MET A 91 -15.95 1.57 6.83
N GLY A 92 -15.66 2.79 7.23
CA GLY A 92 -15.31 3.14 8.60
C GLY A 92 -16.38 2.62 9.58
N GLU A 93 -17.67 2.82 9.27
CA GLU A 93 -18.79 2.26 10.03
C GLU A 93 -18.70 0.74 10.20
N GLN A 94 -18.42 0.03 9.14
CA GLN A 94 -18.33 -1.44 9.17
C GLN A 94 -17.19 -1.95 10.04
N TYR A 95 -16.12 -1.18 10.16
CA TYR A 95 -14.90 -1.61 10.83
C TYR A 95 -14.73 -1.05 12.22
N PHE A 96 -15.12 0.19 12.41
CA PHE A 96 -14.86 0.93 13.63
C PHE A 96 -16.10 1.12 14.49
N THR A 97 -17.07 0.21 14.38
CA THR A 97 -18.06 0.12 15.46
C THR A 97 -17.35 -0.32 16.73
N VAL A 98 -17.83 0.15 17.85
CA VAL A 98 -17.27 -0.14 19.18
C VAL A 98 -16.97 -1.60 19.40
N SER A 99 -17.88 -2.48 18.96
CA SER A 99 -17.72 -3.92 19.12
C SER A 99 -16.59 -4.49 18.27
N GLN A 100 -16.19 -3.83 17.18
CA GLN A 100 -15.12 -4.27 16.32
C GLN A 100 -13.77 -3.90 16.88
N LEU A 101 -13.56 -2.65 17.22
CA LEU A 101 -12.28 -2.19 17.77
C LEU A 101 -12.01 -2.83 19.14
N SER A 102 -12.98 -2.79 20.04
CA SER A 102 -12.82 -3.45 21.33
C SER A 102 -12.48 -4.93 21.20
N SER A 103 -13.16 -5.65 20.29
CA SER A 103 -12.88 -7.08 20.08
C SER A 103 -11.55 -7.34 19.39
N ALA A 104 -11.12 -6.46 18.47
CA ALA A 104 -9.84 -6.60 17.80
C ALA A 104 -8.68 -6.48 18.79
N PHE A 105 -8.77 -5.55 19.72
CA PHE A 105 -7.70 -5.26 20.67
C PHE A 105 -7.83 -6.00 22.01
N GLU A 106 -9.03 -6.39 22.42
CA GLU A 106 -9.28 -7.14 23.66
C GLU A 106 -9.19 -8.66 23.50
N GLY A 107 -9.45 -9.19 22.32
CA GLY A 107 -9.54 -10.64 22.08
C GLY A 107 -8.80 -11.16 20.87
N GLY A 108 -8.07 -10.33 20.16
CA GLY A 108 -7.32 -10.73 18.96
C GLY A 108 -8.17 -11.06 17.74
N GLU A 109 -9.49 -10.89 17.80
CA GLU A 109 -10.40 -11.09 16.67
C GLU A 109 -11.24 -9.84 16.41
N VAL A 110 -11.16 -9.34 15.19
CA VAL A 110 -12.07 -8.29 14.72
C VAL A 110 -13.47 -8.88 14.58
N LYS A 111 -14.36 -8.58 15.51
CA LYS A 111 -15.77 -8.96 15.45
C LYS A 111 -16.61 -7.75 15.10
N ALA A 112 -16.89 -7.58 13.83
CA ALA A 112 -17.85 -6.58 13.39
C ALA A 112 -19.24 -6.92 13.90
N LYS A 113 -19.90 -5.99 14.58
CA LYS A 113 -21.29 -6.18 15.00
C LYS A 113 -22.17 -6.17 13.75
N GLY A 114 -22.87 -7.29 13.51
CA GLY A 114 -23.66 -7.45 12.29
C GLY A 114 -22.87 -7.91 11.07
N LEU A 115 -21.55 -8.12 11.19
CA LEU A 115 -20.74 -8.75 10.16
C LEU A 115 -20.14 -10.06 10.67
N LYS A 116 -20.11 -11.05 9.81
CA LYS A 116 -19.49 -12.34 10.11
C LYS A 116 -18.17 -12.43 9.35
N LYS A 117 -17.08 -12.56 10.08
CA LYS A 117 -15.76 -12.82 9.46
C LYS A 117 -15.77 -14.19 8.79
N LYS A 118 -15.44 -14.24 7.53
CA LYS A 118 -15.21 -15.47 6.77
C LYS A 118 -13.84 -16.03 7.14
N SER A 119 -13.64 -17.34 6.96
CA SER A 119 -12.31 -17.98 7.02
C SER A 119 -11.51 -17.64 5.75
N LYS A 120 -11.20 -16.35 5.57
CA LYS A 120 -10.53 -15.78 4.41
C LYS A 120 -9.36 -14.91 4.84
N TYR A 121 -8.31 -14.94 4.03
CA TYR A 121 -7.05 -14.25 4.32
C TYR A 121 -6.61 -13.39 3.16
N VAL A 122 -5.94 -12.28 3.48
CA VAL A 122 -5.30 -11.40 2.49
C VAL A 122 -3.86 -11.16 2.90
N GLY A 123 -2.93 -11.45 1.99
CA GLY A 123 -1.53 -11.10 2.13
C GLY A 123 -1.11 -10.03 1.13
N ILE A 124 -0.09 -9.25 1.46
CA ILE A 124 0.46 -8.23 0.58
C ILE A 124 1.97 -8.38 0.42
N PHE A 125 2.47 -8.19 -0.80
CA PHE A 125 3.89 -8.17 -1.08
C PHE A 125 4.56 -6.99 -0.35
N TYR A 126 5.67 -7.28 0.34
CA TYR A 126 6.40 -6.31 1.13
C TYR A 126 7.89 -6.40 0.84
N PHE A 127 8.44 -5.31 0.34
CA PHE A 127 9.83 -5.24 -0.08
C PHE A 127 10.74 -4.89 1.09
N MET A 128 11.85 -5.65 1.26
CA MET A 128 12.63 -5.67 2.50
C MET A 128 14.07 -5.18 2.37
N TRP A 129 14.51 -4.72 1.21
CA TRP A 129 15.92 -4.43 1.00
C TRP A 129 16.21 -3.02 0.43
N LEU A 130 15.38 -2.03 0.85
CA LEU A 130 15.75 -0.63 0.75
C LEU A 130 16.83 -0.36 1.82
N GLY A 131 18.10 -0.40 1.40
CA GLY A 131 19.25 -0.36 2.30
C GLY A 131 20.50 0.18 1.65
N ASP A 132 21.66 -0.15 2.22
CA ASP A 132 22.96 0.33 1.75
C ASP A 132 23.32 -0.17 0.34
N ASP A 133 22.70 -1.26 -0.11
CA ASP A 133 22.92 -1.86 -1.42
C ASP A 133 22.31 -1.04 -2.56
N ILE A 134 21.36 -0.15 -2.28
CA ILE A 134 20.76 0.77 -3.28
C ILE A 134 21.80 1.80 -3.79
N GLY A 135 22.73 2.18 -2.96
CA GLY A 135 23.91 2.97 -3.34
C GLY A 135 23.69 4.46 -3.60
N GLY A 136 22.48 4.91 -3.89
CA GLY A 136 22.15 6.31 -4.17
C GLY A 136 20.66 6.54 -4.33
N ILE A 137 20.24 7.79 -4.32
CA ILE A 137 18.88 8.20 -4.65
C ILE A 137 18.87 8.69 -6.09
N TYR A 138 18.34 7.85 -6.97
CA TYR A 138 18.12 8.15 -8.39
C TYR A 138 16.63 8.01 -8.64
N ASP A 139 15.94 9.12 -8.82
CA ASP A 139 14.48 9.14 -8.93
C ASP A 139 14.08 9.40 -10.39
N ILE A 140 13.37 8.45 -10.97
CA ILE A 140 12.95 8.48 -12.38
C ILE A 140 11.93 9.60 -12.61
N SER A 141 11.00 9.84 -11.70
CA SER A 141 10.00 10.90 -11.83
C SER A 141 10.63 12.28 -11.92
N LYS A 142 11.62 12.54 -11.06
CA LYS A 142 12.39 13.79 -11.06
C LYS A 142 13.29 13.94 -12.29
N LEU A 143 13.74 12.83 -12.85
CA LEU A 143 14.47 12.82 -14.12
C LEU A 143 13.53 13.05 -15.31
N GLN A 144 12.34 12.44 -15.32
CA GLN A 144 11.35 12.66 -16.38
C GLN A 144 10.84 14.09 -16.42
N ALA A 145 10.74 14.77 -15.30
CA ALA A 145 10.39 16.18 -15.25
C ALA A 145 11.42 17.09 -15.95
N GLN A 146 12.64 16.61 -16.17
CA GLN A 146 13.72 17.36 -16.80
C GLN A 146 13.96 16.94 -18.25
N TYR A 147 13.54 15.75 -18.66
CA TYR A 147 13.84 15.15 -19.95
C TYR A 147 12.55 14.53 -20.52
N ASP A 148 12.35 14.70 -21.83
CA ASP A 148 11.27 13.98 -22.52
C ASP A 148 11.47 12.46 -22.35
N PRO A 149 10.56 11.76 -21.69
CA PRO A 149 10.68 10.32 -21.47
C PRO A 149 10.62 9.51 -22.78
N TYR A 150 10.12 10.10 -23.87
CA TYR A 150 10.08 9.49 -25.21
C TYR A 150 11.35 9.74 -26.01
N ASP A 151 12.24 10.62 -25.56
CA ASP A 151 13.57 10.79 -26.16
C ASP A 151 14.52 9.72 -25.64
N VAL A 152 14.77 8.71 -26.45
CA VAL A 152 15.67 7.59 -26.13
C VAL A 152 17.11 7.99 -25.91
N GLU A 153 17.50 9.19 -26.34
CA GLU A 153 18.84 9.71 -26.18
C GLU A 153 19.03 10.46 -24.84
N ASN A 154 17.99 10.59 -24.02
CA ASN A 154 18.13 11.25 -22.72
C ASN A 154 18.97 10.40 -21.73
N PRO A 155 19.50 11.00 -20.64
CA PRO A 155 20.33 10.30 -19.67
C PRO A 155 19.67 9.09 -19.00
N LEU A 156 18.33 9.07 -18.90
CA LEU A 156 17.58 7.97 -18.30
C LEU A 156 17.81 6.67 -19.08
N TRP A 157 17.74 6.73 -20.42
CA TRP A 157 17.89 5.58 -21.32
C TRP A 157 19.31 5.30 -21.75
N SER A 158 20.20 6.27 -21.60
CA SER A 158 21.57 6.19 -22.08
C SER A 158 22.42 5.22 -21.26
N LEU A 159 23.31 4.51 -21.93
CA LEU A 159 24.27 3.56 -21.36
C LEU A 159 25.71 4.07 -21.50
N PRO A 160 26.67 3.59 -20.71
CA PRO A 160 28.08 3.92 -20.88
C PRO A 160 28.56 3.73 -22.32
N GLY A 161 29.17 4.76 -22.87
CA GLY A 161 29.62 4.81 -24.26
C GLY A 161 28.72 5.63 -25.17
N SER A 162 27.48 5.98 -24.77
CA SER A 162 26.67 6.95 -25.51
C SER A 162 27.04 8.38 -25.12
N ALA A 163 26.82 9.32 -26.07
CA ALA A 163 27.17 10.74 -25.87
C ALA A 163 26.37 11.39 -24.71
N ASN A 164 25.17 10.93 -24.49
CA ASN A 164 24.23 11.47 -23.49
C ASN A 164 24.27 10.73 -22.13
N TYR A 165 25.12 9.72 -22.00
CA TYR A 165 25.23 9.01 -20.72
C TYR A 165 25.76 9.90 -19.61
N ASN A 166 25.03 9.98 -18.53
CA ASN A 166 25.47 10.67 -17.32
C ASN A 166 25.33 9.76 -16.10
N GLY A 167 26.44 9.11 -15.76
CA GLY A 167 26.48 8.19 -14.60
C GLY A 167 26.39 8.87 -13.24
N LYS A 168 26.33 10.21 -13.15
CA LYS A 168 26.03 10.93 -11.91
C LYS A 168 24.52 11.11 -11.71
N ILE A 169 23.77 11.17 -12.80
CA ILE A 169 22.32 11.38 -12.81
C ILE A 169 21.60 10.03 -12.80
N SER A 170 21.98 9.14 -13.72
CA SER A 170 21.32 7.83 -13.87
C SER A 170 22.37 6.75 -14.22
N PRO A 171 23.09 6.23 -13.21
CA PRO A 171 24.16 5.27 -13.45
C PRO A 171 23.62 3.89 -13.83
N GLN A 172 24.31 3.21 -14.74
CA GLN A 172 24.05 1.82 -15.05
C GLN A 172 24.31 0.93 -13.83
N ASN A 173 23.52 -0.10 -13.66
CA ASN A 173 23.50 -1.05 -12.55
C ASN A 173 23.09 -0.46 -11.19
N ALA A 174 22.68 0.80 -11.13
CA ALA A 174 22.10 1.38 -9.94
C ALA A 174 20.58 1.10 -9.88
N PHE A 175 20.06 1.05 -8.68
CA PHE A 175 18.64 1.04 -8.43
C PHE A 175 18.09 2.45 -8.51
N HIS A 176 16.98 2.62 -9.20
CA HIS A 176 16.30 3.88 -9.39
C HIS A 176 14.94 3.81 -8.74
N TYR A 177 14.61 4.85 -7.97
CA TYR A 177 13.26 5.03 -7.45
C TYR A 177 12.34 5.43 -8.60
N PHE A 178 11.11 4.92 -8.55
CA PHE A 178 10.07 5.34 -9.48
C PHE A 178 9.55 6.74 -9.09
N GLU A 179 9.24 6.95 -7.81
CA GLU A 179 8.73 8.16 -7.17
C GLU A 179 9.26 8.24 -5.74
N GLU A 180 9.02 9.34 -5.04
CA GLU A 180 9.35 9.45 -3.63
C GLU A 180 8.23 8.88 -2.76
N PRO A 181 8.50 7.87 -1.90
CA PRO A 181 7.54 7.38 -0.92
C PRO A 181 7.06 8.50 0.01
N LEU A 182 5.82 8.41 0.52
CA LEU A 182 5.28 9.39 1.46
C LEU A 182 6.21 9.63 2.66
N TYR A 183 6.84 8.58 3.15
CA TYR A 183 7.78 8.65 4.28
C TYR A 183 9.23 8.95 3.85
N GLY A 184 9.44 9.41 2.60
CA GLY A 184 10.74 9.71 2.01
C GLY A 184 11.48 8.46 1.54
N TYR A 185 12.70 8.60 1.09
CA TYR A 185 13.56 7.49 0.65
C TYR A 185 14.11 6.73 1.85
N TYR A 186 13.21 6.09 2.62
CA TYR A 186 13.50 5.41 3.87
C TYR A 186 14.27 4.11 3.67
N ARG A 187 14.82 3.60 4.77
CA ARG A 187 15.44 2.27 4.83
C ARG A 187 14.42 1.25 5.33
N SER A 188 14.44 0.05 4.79
CA SER A 188 13.54 -1.03 5.22
C SER A 188 13.68 -1.43 6.70
N ASN A 189 14.71 -0.96 7.39
CA ASN A 189 14.89 -1.16 8.84
C ASN A 189 14.52 0.09 9.69
N ASP A 190 13.91 1.11 9.10
CA ASP A 190 13.37 2.25 9.84
C ASP A 190 12.12 1.82 10.62
N LYS A 191 12.27 1.60 11.92
CA LYS A 191 11.18 1.11 12.79
C LYS A 191 9.98 2.04 12.84
N TRP A 192 10.18 3.35 12.68
CA TRP A 192 9.09 4.31 12.62
C TRP A 192 8.22 4.04 11.38
N VAL A 193 8.83 3.85 10.21
CA VAL A 193 8.13 3.52 8.96
C VAL A 193 7.47 2.14 9.06
N ILE A 194 8.18 1.14 9.57
CA ILE A 194 7.63 -0.21 9.76
C ILE A 194 6.36 -0.15 10.61
N ARG A 195 6.36 0.61 11.71
CA ARG A 195 5.20 0.74 12.58
C ARG A 195 4.03 1.39 11.87
N LYS A 196 4.23 2.49 11.14
CA LYS A 196 3.19 3.15 10.34
C LYS A 196 2.62 2.21 9.26
N HIS A 197 3.48 1.41 8.60
CA HIS A 197 3.02 0.39 7.65
C HIS A 197 2.16 -0.69 8.34
N LEU A 198 2.62 -1.24 9.46
CA LEU A 198 1.86 -2.27 10.19
C LEU A 198 0.53 -1.75 10.68
N GLU A 199 0.47 -0.50 11.16
CA GLU A 199 -0.76 0.17 11.58
C GLU A 199 -1.75 0.28 10.40
N LEU A 200 -1.35 0.89 9.29
CA LEU A 200 -2.21 1.05 8.10
C LEU A 200 -2.66 -0.30 7.54
N LEU A 201 -1.78 -1.28 7.45
CA LEU A 201 -2.10 -2.60 6.93
C LEU A 201 -2.98 -3.41 7.89
N THR A 202 -2.87 -3.20 9.21
CA THR A 202 -3.81 -3.75 10.20
C THR A 202 -5.20 -3.15 10.01
N LEU A 203 -5.28 -1.83 9.88
CA LEU A 203 -6.53 -1.12 9.60
C LEU A 203 -7.15 -1.53 8.26
N ALA A 204 -6.33 -1.85 7.26
CA ALA A 204 -6.80 -2.43 6.00
C ALA A 204 -7.27 -3.89 6.12
N GLY A 205 -6.96 -4.58 7.22
CA GLY A 205 -7.35 -5.97 7.43
C GLY A 205 -6.42 -6.99 6.75
N ILE A 206 -5.18 -6.63 6.49
CA ILE A 206 -4.15 -7.53 5.96
C ILE A 206 -3.73 -8.54 7.04
N ASP A 207 -3.65 -9.82 6.67
CA ASP A 207 -3.30 -10.91 7.59
C ASP A 207 -1.79 -11.20 7.60
N PHE A 208 -1.12 -11.00 6.46
CA PHE A 208 0.31 -11.25 6.37
C PHE A 208 1.02 -10.45 5.27
N LEU A 209 2.31 -10.24 5.51
CA LEU A 209 3.26 -9.66 4.57
C LEU A 209 4.05 -10.80 3.93
N TYR A 210 3.98 -10.96 2.61
CA TYR A 210 4.84 -11.93 1.97
C TYR A 210 6.13 -11.25 1.47
N LEU A 211 7.24 -11.74 2.06
CA LEU A 211 8.55 -11.10 1.96
C LEU A 211 9.35 -11.67 0.80
N ASP A 212 9.91 -10.80 -0.03
CA ASP A 212 10.77 -11.22 -1.13
C ASP A 212 12.17 -11.63 -0.67
N PHE A 213 12.41 -12.93 -0.55
CA PHE A 213 13.73 -13.51 -0.40
C PHE A 213 14.24 -14.18 -1.68
N THR A 214 13.73 -13.76 -2.84
CA THR A 214 14.10 -14.38 -4.12
C THR A 214 15.56 -14.14 -4.49
N ASN A 215 16.15 -13.05 -4.02
CA ASN A 215 17.57 -12.73 -4.22
C ASN A 215 18.49 -13.36 -3.19
N ALA A 216 17.95 -14.06 -2.18
CA ALA A 216 18.74 -14.78 -1.21
C ALA A 216 19.45 -15.96 -1.87
N ASN A 217 20.78 -16.01 -1.79
CA ASN A 217 21.59 -17.13 -2.25
C ASN A 217 22.66 -17.47 -1.23
N MET A 218 23.16 -18.71 -1.31
CA MET A 218 24.18 -19.22 -0.39
C MET A 218 25.62 -18.97 -0.87
N ASN A 219 25.80 -18.24 -1.96
CA ASN A 219 27.12 -18.03 -2.57
C ASN A 219 27.88 -16.82 -2.02
N GLY A 220 27.58 -16.43 -0.82
CA GLY A 220 28.28 -15.36 -0.10
C GLY A 220 27.42 -14.74 1.01
N ASP A 221 28.07 -14.33 2.07
CA ASP A 221 27.41 -13.76 3.24
C ASP A 221 26.57 -12.50 2.92
N ASN A 222 26.88 -11.80 1.82
CA ASN A 222 26.26 -10.53 1.50
C ASN A 222 24.84 -10.68 0.92
N ALA A 223 24.58 -11.69 0.10
CA ALA A 223 23.29 -11.82 -0.57
C ALA A 223 22.12 -12.18 0.39
N ILE A 224 22.43 -12.87 1.49
CA ILE A 224 21.46 -13.16 2.54
C ILE A 224 21.38 -11.99 3.52
N ASN A 225 22.49 -11.33 3.79
CA ASN A 225 22.58 -10.27 4.78
C ASN A 225 21.83 -8.99 4.41
N ILE A 226 21.52 -8.75 3.11
CA ILE A 226 20.71 -7.58 2.71
C ILE A 226 19.34 -7.57 3.38
N TYR A 227 18.78 -8.73 3.69
CA TYR A 227 17.45 -8.84 4.33
C TYR A 227 17.52 -8.83 5.84
N LYS A 228 18.67 -9.18 6.45
CA LYS A 228 18.74 -9.54 7.86
C LYS A 228 18.26 -8.44 8.79
N ASN A 229 18.80 -7.25 8.66
CA ASN A 229 18.49 -6.15 9.57
C ASN A 229 17.04 -5.67 9.42
N ALA A 230 16.55 -5.62 8.20
CA ALA A 230 15.16 -5.23 7.92
C ALA A 230 14.16 -6.27 8.44
N THR A 231 14.41 -7.56 8.20
CA THR A 231 13.53 -8.63 8.68
C THR A 231 13.50 -8.70 10.21
N LEU A 232 14.64 -8.54 10.87
CA LEU A 232 14.68 -8.49 12.34
C LEU A 232 13.95 -7.26 12.89
N ALA A 233 14.15 -6.09 12.28
CA ALA A 233 13.44 -4.86 12.66
C ALA A 233 11.92 -5.02 12.50
N LEU A 234 11.46 -5.63 11.39
CA LEU A 234 10.05 -5.92 11.17
C LEU A 234 9.50 -6.87 12.23
N MET A 235 10.18 -8.00 12.50
CA MET A 235 9.71 -8.98 13.47
C MET A 235 9.75 -8.44 14.92
N ASP A 236 10.77 -7.66 15.27
CA ASP A 236 10.82 -6.98 16.59
C ASP A 236 9.63 -6.01 16.72
N THR A 237 9.31 -5.21 15.69
CA THR A 237 8.17 -4.28 15.72
C THR A 237 6.84 -5.04 15.81
N ILE A 238 6.70 -6.17 15.08
CA ILE A 238 5.51 -7.03 15.23
C ILE A 238 5.36 -7.52 16.68
N LEU A 239 6.45 -7.99 17.31
CA LEU A 239 6.42 -8.43 18.71
C LEU A 239 6.07 -7.29 19.67
N GLU A 240 6.63 -6.10 19.45
CA GLU A 240 6.32 -4.90 20.23
C GLU A 240 4.82 -4.58 20.18
N MET A 241 4.23 -4.54 18.96
CA MET A 241 2.80 -4.27 18.79
C MET A 241 1.91 -5.41 19.31
N GLN A 242 2.32 -6.67 19.17
CA GLN A 242 1.61 -7.82 19.80
C GLN A 242 1.62 -7.74 21.32
N ALA A 243 2.73 -7.29 21.93
CA ALA A 243 2.82 -7.10 23.38
C ALA A 243 1.94 -5.92 23.87
N GLU A 244 1.68 -4.95 23.02
CA GLU A 244 0.73 -3.85 23.23
C GLU A 244 -0.74 -4.31 23.06
N GLY A 245 -0.97 -5.53 22.58
CA GLY A 245 -2.30 -6.12 22.41
C GLY A 245 -2.87 -6.06 20.99
N TYR A 246 -2.08 -5.67 20.00
CA TYR A 246 -2.54 -5.50 18.62
C TYR A 246 -2.35 -6.75 17.76
N GLU A 247 -3.33 -7.06 16.94
CA GLU A 247 -3.28 -8.09 15.91
C GLU A 247 -2.76 -7.48 14.60
N VAL A 248 -1.44 -7.51 14.42
CA VAL A 248 -0.78 -6.97 13.23
C VAL A 248 -0.47 -8.06 12.19
N PRO A 249 -0.27 -7.69 10.91
CA PRO A 249 0.12 -8.63 9.88
C PRO A 249 1.34 -9.45 10.26
N ARG A 250 1.32 -10.74 9.92
CA ARG A 250 2.42 -11.70 10.15
C ARG A 250 3.26 -11.85 8.89
N ILE A 251 4.33 -12.62 8.93
CA ILE A 251 5.23 -12.79 7.79
C ILE A 251 5.05 -14.14 7.09
N VAL A 252 5.29 -14.13 5.76
CA VAL A 252 5.41 -15.31 4.90
C VAL A 252 6.60 -15.12 3.98
N PRO A 253 7.74 -15.78 4.17
CA PRO A 253 8.88 -15.67 3.26
C PRO A 253 8.60 -16.34 1.91
N ILE A 254 9.00 -15.69 0.81
CA ILE A 254 9.11 -16.30 -0.52
C ILE A 254 10.58 -16.67 -0.73
N CYS A 255 10.90 -17.94 -0.49
CA CYS A 255 12.25 -18.46 -0.61
C CYS A 255 12.44 -19.12 -1.97
N CYS A 256 12.98 -18.41 -2.92
CA CYS A 256 13.39 -18.98 -4.19
C CYS A 256 14.75 -18.40 -4.60
N ASN A 257 15.51 -19.19 -5.31
CA ASN A 257 16.75 -18.72 -5.91
C ASN A 257 16.70 -18.91 -7.43
N PRO A 258 16.30 -17.90 -8.17
CA PRO A 258 16.23 -17.95 -9.61
C PRO A 258 17.61 -17.94 -10.27
N TYR A 259 18.69 -17.66 -9.55
CA TYR A 259 19.98 -17.22 -10.10
C TYR A 259 21.03 -18.29 -10.25
N THR A 260 20.71 -19.55 -10.07
CA THR A 260 21.64 -20.62 -10.41
C THR A 260 21.43 -21.08 -11.83
N SER A 261 22.53 -21.16 -12.57
CA SER A 261 22.63 -21.70 -13.92
C SER A 261 21.67 -22.88 -14.14
N GLY A 262 20.98 -22.94 -15.23
CA GLY A 262 20.03 -23.92 -15.81
C GLY A 262 19.80 -25.30 -15.16
N ASN A 263 20.52 -25.70 -14.15
CA ASN A 263 20.39 -26.99 -13.49
C ASN A 263 19.36 -26.97 -12.38
N VAL A 264 18.18 -27.54 -12.62
CA VAL A 264 17.06 -27.63 -11.67
C VAL A 264 17.50 -28.24 -10.32
N THR A 265 18.38 -29.26 -10.35
CA THR A 265 18.89 -29.90 -9.13
C THR A 265 19.69 -28.94 -8.26
N GLU A 266 20.56 -28.13 -8.85
CA GLU A 266 21.34 -27.13 -8.09
C GLU A 266 20.45 -26.03 -7.56
N ARG A 267 19.46 -25.56 -8.34
CA ARG A 267 18.46 -24.59 -7.85
C ARG A 267 17.70 -25.13 -6.64
N THR A 268 17.18 -26.35 -6.73
CA THR A 268 16.46 -27.00 -5.62
C THR A 268 17.35 -27.12 -4.37
N LYS A 269 18.62 -27.52 -4.56
CA LYS A 269 19.58 -27.59 -3.46
C LYS A 269 19.79 -26.24 -2.77
N ILE A 270 20.01 -25.19 -3.54
CA ILE A 270 20.26 -23.84 -3.00
C ILE A 270 19.00 -23.33 -2.32
N THR A 271 17.84 -23.43 -2.95
CA THR A 271 16.56 -23.01 -2.36
C THR A 271 16.29 -23.73 -1.04
N THR A 272 16.53 -25.04 -0.99
CA THR A 272 16.38 -25.82 0.24
C THR A 272 17.32 -25.33 1.36
N ARG A 273 18.56 -24.96 1.01
CA ARG A 273 19.52 -24.41 1.96
C ARG A 273 19.13 -22.99 2.43
N VAL A 274 18.56 -22.18 1.56
CA VAL A 274 18.00 -20.87 1.93
C VAL A 274 16.87 -21.05 2.94
N ILE A 275 15.96 -21.98 2.72
CA ILE A 275 14.89 -22.31 3.67
C ILE A 275 15.46 -22.74 5.03
N GLU A 276 16.49 -23.59 5.03
CA GLU A 276 17.17 -24.00 6.26
C GLU A 276 17.82 -22.81 6.98
N TRP A 277 18.40 -21.87 6.23
CA TRP A 277 18.95 -20.63 6.79
C TRP A 277 17.86 -19.76 7.40
N VAL A 278 16.72 -19.57 6.69
CA VAL A 278 15.55 -18.82 7.19
C VAL A 278 15.00 -19.44 8.48
N TYR A 279 14.88 -20.77 8.53
CA TYR A 279 14.51 -21.49 9.74
C TYR A 279 15.42 -21.16 10.92
N ASN A 280 16.74 -21.26 10.72
CA ASN A 280 17.70 -21.06 11.79
C ASN A 280 17.81 -19.60 12.26
N ASN A 281 17.62 -18.63 11.37
CA ASN A 281 17.85 -17.21 11.68
C ASN A 281 16.58 -16.41 11.99
N TYR A 282 15.40 -16.88 11.56
CA TYR A 282 14.16 -16.13 11.74
C TYR A 282 13.04 -16.92 12.41
N TYR A 283 13.07 -18.25 12.41
CA TYR A 283 12.03 -19.06 13.03
C TYR A 283 12.48 -19.71 14.34
N ALA A 284 13.55 -20.48 14.32
CA ALA A 284 14.05 -21.20 15.49
C ALA A 284 15.05 -20.39 16.35
N VAL A 285 15.43 -19.20 15.89
CA VAL A 285 16.39 -18.34 16.59
C VAL A 285 15.89 -18.01 18.00
N ASP A 286 16.80 -17.93 18.96
CA ASP A 286 16.55 -17.56 20.36
C ASP A 286 15.35 -18.34 20.97
N ASN A 287 15.35 -19.64 20.76
CA ASN A 287 14.29 -20.53 21.24
C ASN A 287 12.90 -20.15 20.72
N PHE A 288 12.80 -19.93 19.40
CA PHE A 288 11.56 -19.55 18.71
C PHE A 288 10.96 -18.19 19.14
N LYS A 289 11.82 -17.23 19.48
CA LYS A 289 11.43 -15.86 19.87
C LYS A 289 10.38 -15.27 18.92
N TYR A 290 10.53 -15.45 17.60
CA TYR A 290 9.67 -14.85 16.59
C TYR A 290 8.55 -15.77 16.08
N LYS A 291 8.25 -16.86 16.77
CA LYS A 291 7.22 -17.81 16.29
C LYS A 291 5.86 -17.17 16.03
N SER A 292 5.43 -16.23 16.88
CA SER A 292 4.16 -15.51 16.73
C SER A 292 4.12 -14.57 15.55
N CYS A 293 5.29 -14.17 15.01
CA CYS A 293 5.35 -13.32 13.82
C CYS A 293 5.00 -14.06 12.52
N TRP A 294 4.95 -15.39 12.53
CA TRP A 294 4.75 -16.20 11.33
C TRP A 294 3.28 -16.49 11.08
N PHE A 295 2.83 -16.32 9.83
CA PHE A 295 1.46 -16.58 9.44
C PHE A 295 1.16 -18.07 9.38
N THR A 296 0.01 -18.44 9.97
CA THR A 296 -0.54 -19.80 9.92
C THR A 296 -2.02 -19.67 9.62
N ALA A 297 -2.48 -20.29 8.53
CA ALA A 297 -3.91 -20.39 8.25
C ALA A 297 -4.60 -21.35 9.23
N ASP A 298 -5.91 -21.23 9.38
CA ASP A 298 -6.68 -22.12 10.23
C ASP A 298 -6.56 -23.60 9.79
N LYS A 299 -6.94 -24.53 10.67
CA LYS A 299 -6.77 -25.97 10.44
C LYS A 299 -7.64 -26.53 9.31
N THR A 300 -8.67 -25.83 8.88
CA THR A 300 -9.47 -26.23 7.71
C THR A 300 -8.69 -26.03 6.41
N ARG A 301 -7.89 -24.98 6.34
CA ARG A 301 -7.05 -24.65 5.18
C ARG A 301 -5.64 -25.26 5.29
N ASN A 302 -5.14 -25.36 6.51
CA ASN A 302 -3.80 -25.88 6.82
C ASN A 302 -3.88 -26.91 7.95
N PRO A 303 -4.18 -28.19 7.66
CA PRO A 303 -4.30 -29.23 8.68
C PRO A 303 -3.04 -29.44 9.53
N SER A 304 -1.85 -29.10 8.99
CA SER A 304 -0.59 -29.23 9.73
C SER A 304 -0.49 -28.26 10.90
N GLY A 305 -1.12 -27.08 10.80
CA GLY A 305 -0.95 -25.99 11.75
C GLY A 305 0.42 -25.34 11.74
N ASN A 306 1.27 -25.66 10.76
CA ASN A 306 2.59 -25.08 10.60
C ASN A 306 2.54 -23.72 9.88
N PRO A 307 3.50 -22.82 10.09
CA PRO A 307 3.53 -21.56 9.37
C PRO A 307 3.74 -21.76 7.86
N LEU A 308 3.11 -20.86 7.09
CA LEU A 308 3.22 -20.86 5.63
C LEU A 308 4.63 -20.38 5.21
N LEU A 309 5.21 -21.10 4.26
CA LEU A 309 6.42 -20.71 3.55
C LEU A 309 6.23 -20.97 2.05
N VAL A 310 6.65 -20.04 1.22
CA VAL A 310 6.51 -20.14 -0.24
C VAL A 310 7.87 -20.36 -0.89
N THR A 311 7.93 -21.24 -1.88
CA THR A 311 9.19 -21.55 -2.57
C THR A 311 8.95 -22.07 -4.00
N TYR A 312 9.93 -21.94 -4.87
CA TYR A 312 9.91 -22.59 -6.19
C TYR A 312 10.15 -24.11 -6.12
N SER A 313 11.05 -24.53 -5.23
CA SER A 313 11.39 -25.94 -5.12
C SER A 313 12.01 -26.24 -3.76
N PHE A 314 11.69 -27.42 -3.25
CA PHE A 314 12.18 -27.91 -1.96
C PHE A 314 12.41 -29.43 -2.03
N ASP A 315 13.56 -29.90 -1.53
CA ASP A 315 13.83 -31.33 -1.43
C ASP A 315 14.56 -31.65 -0.11
N LYS A 316 13.88 -32.37 0.76
CA LYS A 316 14.36 -32.76 2.11
C LYS A 316 15.74 -33.41 2.11
N LYS A 317 16.16 -34.05 1.01
CA LYS A 317 17.48 -34.69 0.92
C LYS A 317 18.65 -33.69 1.04
N TYR A 318 18.42 -32.41 0.74
CA TYR A 318 19.45 -31.37 0.83
C TYR A 318 19.49 -30.66 2.19
N LEU A 319 18.64 -31.04 3.14
CA LEU A 319 18.69 -30.50 4.49
C LEU A 319 19.82 -31.11 5.31
N THR A 320 20.55 -30.28 6.05
CA THR A 320 21.44 -30.71 7.13
C THR A 320 20.68 -30.76 8.47
N ASN A 321 19.75 -29.82 8.70
CA ASN A 321 18.87 -29.84 9.87
C ASN A 321 17.52 -30.46 9.51
N LYS A 322 17.26 -31.66 10.03
CA LYS A 322 16.04 -32.42 9.72
C LYS A 322 14.77 -31.81 10.30
N ALA A 323 14.89 -30.98 11.35
CA ALA A 323 13.73 -30.31 11.94
C ALA A 323 13.06 -29.35 10.94
N VAL A 324 13.81 -28.82 9.97
CA VAL A 324 13.27 -27.92 8.92
C VAL A 324 12.24 -28.63 8.03
N ALA A 325 12.41 -29.95 7.84
CA ALA A 325 11.55 -30.74 6.96
C ALA A 325 10.06 -30.68 7.33
N ASP A 326 9.80 -30.56 8.63
CA ASP A 326 8.45 -30.61 9.19
C ASP A 326 8.04 -29.30 9.87
N ALA A 327 8.83 -28.22 9.69
CA ALA A 327 8.59 -26.94 10.35
C ALA A 327 7.54 -26.09 9.63
N PHE A 328 7.42 -26.23 8.31
CA PHE A 328 6.62 -25.32 7.48
C PHE A 328 5.55 -26.06 6.67
N TRP A 329 4.45 -25.37 6.44
CA TRP A 329 3.51 -25.67 5.38
C TRP A 329 3.99 -24.98 4.10
N ILE A 330 4.49 -25.77 3.14
CA ILE A 330 5.13 -25.25 1.94
C ILE A 330 4.16 -25.22 0.78
N ARG A 331 4.05 -24.06 0.11
CA ARG A 331 3.37 -23.89 -1.17
C ARG A 331 4.35 -23.44 -2.25
N ASN A 332 4.04 -23.81 -3.51
CA ASN A 332 4.88 -23.45 -4.64
C ASN A 332 4.50 -22.06 -5.16
N VAL A 333 5.51 -21.21 -5.37
CA VAL A 333 5.25 -19.92 -6.03
C VAL A 333 4.77 -20.18 -7.46
N VAL A 334 3.74 -19.45 -7.86
CA VAL A 334 3.30 -19.42 -9.26
C VAL A 334 3.94 -18.20 -9.93
N TRP A 335 4.77 -18.49 -10.92
CA TRP A 335 5.29 -17.45 -11.80
C TRP A 335 4.43 -17.39 -13.06
N PRO A 336 3.96 -16.21 -13.52
CA PRO A 336 2.97 -16.10 -14.59
C PRO A 336 3.34 -16.78 -15.91
N THR A 337 4.66 -16.87 -16.20
CA THR A 337 5.16 -17.50 -17.43
C THR A 337 5.52 -19.00 -17.26
N ALA A 338 5.32 -19.55 -16.06
CA ALA A 338 5.71 -20.93 -15.72
C ALA A 338 4.60 -21.68 -14.97
N VAL A 339 3.36 -21.51 -15.38
CA VAL A 339 2.20 -22.19 -14.78
C VAL A 339 2.21 -23.67 -15.17
N THR A 340 2.09 -24.56 -14.22
CA THR A 340 2.02 -26.01 -14.38
C THR A 340 0.69 -26.54 -13.85
N PRO A 341 0.28 -27.79 -14.19
CA PRO A 341 -0.90 -28.40 -13.57
C PRO A 341 -0.89 -28.41 -12.04
N ASP A 342 0.27 -28.58 -11.40
CA ASP A 342 0.42 -28.53 -9.94
C ASP A 342 0.19 -27.11 -9.39
N SER A 343 0.44 -26.06 -10.19
CA SER A 343 0.18 -24.69 -9.81
C SER A 343 -1.29 -24.45 -9.47
N TYR A 344 -2.21 -25.11 -10.16
CA TYR A 344 -3.66 -24.99 -9.91
C TYR A 344 -4.12 -25.66 -8.62
N ALA A 345 -3.32 -26.57 -8.05
CA ALA A 345 -3.65 -27.27 -6.80
C ALA A 345 -2.94 -26.66 -5.58
N ASN A 346 -1.66 -26.32 -5.73
CA ASN A 346 -0.78 -25.96 -4.61
C ASN A 346 -0.06 -24.62 -4.81
N GLY A 347 -0.47 -23.84 -5.80
CA GLY A 347 0.19 -22.58 -6.14
C GLY A 347 -0.04 -21.48 -5.13
N PHE A 348 0.96 -20.60 -5.05
CA PHE A 348 0.87 -19.30 -4.37
C PHE A 348 1.24 -18.25 -5.43
N PRO A 349 0.25 -17.56 -6.03
CA PRO A 349 0.53 -16.59 -7.08
C PRO A 349 1.17 -15.33 -6.47
N TRP A 350 2.40 -15.03 -6.92
CA TRP A 350 3.00 -13.73 -6.67
C TRP A 350 2.32 -12.66 -7.51
N MET A 351 2.04 -12.99 -8.78
CA MET A 351 1.30 -12.18 -9.73
C MET A 351 0.62 -13.09 -10.75
N ASP A 352 -0.47 -12.63 -11.34
CA ASP A 352 -1.12 -13.30 -12.47
C ASP A 352 -1.19 -12.38 -13.69
N TYR A 353 -0.86 -12.91 -14.87
CA TYR A 353 -0.98 -12.17 -16.14
C TYR A 353 -2.28 -12.44 -16.85
N SER A 354 -3.08 -13.37 -16.36
CA SER A 354 -4.42 -13.64 -16.90
C SER A 354 -5.40 -12.55 -16.46
N PHE A 355 -6.32 -12.21 -17.32
CA PHE A 355 -7.48 -11.40 -16.94
C PHE A 355 -8.74 -12.00 -17.55
N PRO A 356 -9.73 -12.45 -16.75
CA PRO A 356 -9.71 -12.55 -15.28
C PRO A 356 -8.59 -13.45 -14.74
N GLN A 357 -8.18 -13.20 -13.49
CA GLN A 357 -7.12 -13.96 -12.82
C GLN A 357 -7.54 -15.41 -12.57
N GLN A 358 -6.56 -16.29 -12.49
CA GLN A 358 -6.77 -17.72 -12.22
C GLN A 358 -6.87 -18.01 -10.72
N ASN A 359 -7.59 -19.07 -10.37
CA ASN A 359 -7.62 -19.61 -9.01
C ASN A 359 -6.59 -20.75 -8.87
N TYR A 360 -5.67 -20.61 -7.95
CA TYR A 360 -4.57 -21.55 -7.70
C TYR A 360 -4.77 -22.27 -6.36
N GLY A 361 -5.71 -23.22 -6.34
CA GLY A 361 -6.00 -23.96 -5.12
C GLY A 361 -6.65 -23.09 -4.03
N GLY A 362 -7.59 -22.26 -4.43
CA GLY A 362 -8.29 -21.33 -3.55
C GLY A 362 -7.56 -20.00 -3.31
N ILE A 363 -6.46 -19.74 -4.03
CA ILE A 363 -5.70 -18.48 -3.95
C ILE A 363 -5.79 -17.75 -5.28
N MET A 364 -6.18 -16.49 -5.26
CA MET A 364 -6.13 -15.59 -6.41
C MET A 364 -5.19 -14.42 -6.12
N ASN A 365 -4.55 -13.91 -7.17
CA ASN A 365 -3.75 -12.69 -7.06
C ASN A 365 -4.57 -11.48 -7.50
N VAL A 366 -4.29 -10.35 -6.87
CA VAL A 366 -4.74 -9.02 -7.28
C VAL A 366 -3.53 -8.10 -7.36
N SER A 367 -3.32 -7.49 -8.51
CA SER A 367 -2.19 -6.60 -8.75
C SER A 367 -2.68 -5.19 -9.07
N VAL A 368 -1.99 -4.20 -8.55
CA VAL A 368 -2.21 -2.79 -8.91
C VAL A 368 -1.98 -2.59 -10.40
N ALA A 369 -0.87 -3.14 -10.90
CA ALA A 369 -0.53 -3.27 -12.30
C ALA A 369 0.22 -4.58 -12.51
N GLN A 370 0.26 -5.10 -13.71
CA GLN A 370 1.01 -6.31 -14.04
C GLN A 370 2.47 -5.97 -14.33
N HIS A 371 3.36 -6.83 -13.87
CA HIS A 371 4.76 -6.80 -14.27
C HIS A 371 4.90 -7.09 -15.76
N ILE A 372 5.73 -6.35 -16.44
CA ILE A 372 6.00 -6.56 -17.85
C ILE A 372 6.92 -7.78 -18.02
N ASP A 373 6.52 -8.71 -18.89
CA ASP A 373 7.36 -9.85 -19.24
C ASP A 373 8.62 -9.38 -19.96
N GLY A 374 9.74 -9.67 -19.34
CA GLY A 374 10.99 -9.07 -19.73
C GLY A 374 11.17 -7.69 -19.13
N ALA A 375 12.27 -7.11 -19.44
CA ALA A 375 12.64 -5.84 -18.90
C ALA A 375 11.95 -4.70 -19.63
N TRP A 376 11.58 -3.71 -18.87
CA TRP A 376 11.08 -2.47 -19.39
C TRP A 376 12.21 -1.72 -20.10
N SER A 377 12.12 -1.53 -21.39
CA SER A 377 13.13 -0.84 -22.20
C SER A 377 12.56 0.39 -22.89
N SER A 378 13.45 1.32 -23.23
CA SER A 378 13.10 2.45 -24.08
C SER A 378 12.45 2.01 -25.41
N GLU A 379 12.90 0.89 -25.98
CA GLU A 379 12.32 0.35 -27.21
C GLU A 379 10.89 -0.14 -26.98
N ALA A 380 10.61 -0.84 -25.89
CA ALA A 380 9.26 -1.24 -25.51
C ALA A 380 8.37 -0.01 -25.23
N PHE A 381 8.89 0.99 -24.55
CA PHE A 381 8.21 2.22 -24.27
C PHE A 381 7.88 3.02 -25.52
N LEU A 382 8.83 3.15 -26.45
CA LEU A 382 8.63 3.82 -27.75
C LEU A 382 7.71 3.03 -28.69
N ALA A 383 7.79 1.73 -28.71
CA ALA A 383 6.89 0.91 -29.52
C ALA A 383 5.43 1.10 -29.08
N ARG A 384 5.19 1.33 -27.82
CA ARG A 384 3.87 1.66 -27.30
C ARG A 384 3.38 3.02 -27.74
N SER A 385 4.23 4.04 -27.62
CA SER A 385 3.89 5.40 -28.03
C SER A 385 3.64 5.53 -29.55
N ARG A 386 4.24 4.64 -30.34
CA ARG A 386 4.20 4.67 -31.81
C ARG A 386 3.15 3.76 -32.44
N LYS A 387 2.20 3.23 -31.71
CA LYS A 387 0.96 2.68 -32.25
C LYS A 387 0.83 1.18 -32.49
N ASN A 388 1.64 0.23 -32.18
CA ASN A 388 1.21 -1.08 -32.75
C ASN A 388 1.58 -2.37 -32.05
N THR A 389 2.14 -2.33 -30.89
CA THR A 389 2.31 -3.58 -30.17
C THR A 389 1.38 -3.59 -28.97
N ALA A 390 0.35 -4.40 -29.08
CA ALA A 390 -0.46 -4.74 -27.93
C ALA A 390 0.47 -5.28 -26.83
N LEU A 391 0.78 -4.45 -25.85
CA LEU A 391 1.37 -4.98 -24.64
C LEU A 391 0.36 -5.92 -24.02
N LYS A 392 0.82 -7.09 -23.65
CA LYS A 392 -0.02 -8.12 -23.06
C LYS A 392 -0.35 -7.85 -21.60
N TYR A 393 0.11 -6.74 -21.05
CA TYR A 393 0.14 -6.48 -19.61
C TYR A 393 -0.70 -5.27 -19.27
N ARG A 394 -1.31 -5.32 -18.10
CA ARG A 394 -2.27 -4.33 -17.63
C ARG A 394 -1.57 -3.34 -16.71
N GLY A 395 -1.64 -2.06 -17.05
CA GLY A 395 -1.23 -0.97 -16.16
C GLY A 395 -2.37 -0.60 -15.20
N ARG A 396 -2.11 0.36 -14.29
CA ARG A 396 -3.04 0.82 -13.25
C ARG A 396 -4.40 1.25 -13.77
N GLY A 397 -4.43 1.88 -14.96
CA GLY A 397 -5.65 2.39 -15.59
C GLY A 397 -6.32 1.44 -16.59
N ALA A 398 -5.92 0.16 -16.65
CA ALA A 398 -6.50 -0.77 -17.60
C ALA A 398 -7.98 -1.03 -17.31
N LEU A 399 -8.82 -0.88 -18.34
CA LEU A 399 -10.26 -1.11 -18.23
C LEU A 399 -10.60 -2.61 -18.24
N PRO A 400 -11.75 -3.03 -17.67
CA PRO A 400 -12.20 -4.43 -17.68
C PRO A 400 -12.34 -5.03 -19.07
N SER A 401 -12.68 -4.20 -20.07
CA SER A 401 -12.81 -4.62 -21.47
C SER A 401 -11.48 -4.75 -22.22
N GLN A 402 -10.38 -4.30 -21.63
CA GLN A 402 -9.06 -4.30 -22.24
C GLN A 402 -8.24 -5.48 -21.73
N ILE A 403 -8.01 -6.46 -22.57
CA ILE A 403 -7.07 -7.55 -22.28
C ILE A 403 -5.63 -7.05 -22.38
N TYR A 404 -5.39 -6.05 -23.24
CA TYR A 404 -4.08 -5.43 -23.46
C TYR A 404 -4.10 -3.93 -23.16
N ALA A 405 -3.08 -3.47 -22.51
CA ALA A 405 -3.09 -2.23 -21.75
C ALA A 405 -2.47 -1.01 -22.44
N TYR A 406 -2.53 -0.91 -23.76
CA TYR A 406 -1.94 0.24 -24.46
C TYR A 406 -2.42 1.61 -23.93
N GLN A 407 -3.69 1.69 -23.51
CA GLN A 407 -4.31 2.93 -23.04
C GLN A 407 -4.13 3.19 -21.52
N SER A 408 -3.47 2.31 -20.81
CA SER A 408 -3.29 2.41 -19.37
C SER A 408 -2.02 3.15 -18.95
N ASP A 409 -1.33 3.80 -19.89
CA ASP A 409 -0.07 4.51 -19.66
C ASP A 409 -0.27 5.96 -19.20
N SER A 410 -1.48 6.48 -19.19
CA SER A 410 -1.75 7.84 -18.73
C SER A 410 -1.77 7.90 -17.21
N VAL A 411 -1.28 8.98 -16.66
CA VAL A 411 -1.36 9.28 -15.22
C VAL A 411 -2.81 9.38 -14.78
N ASP A 412 -3.67 10.03 -15.59
CA ASP A 412 -5.10 10.15 -15.32
C ASP A 412 -5.77 8.78 -15.17
N ALA A 413 -5.44 7.82 -16.06
CA ALA A 413 -5.94 6.46 -15.96
C ALA A 413 -5.42 5.74 -14.70
N ALA A 414 -4.18 6.01 -14.29
CA ALA A 414 -3.63 5.45 -13.05
C ALA A 414 -4.39 5.91 -11.80
N LEU A 415 -4.85 7.16 -11.78
CA LEU A 415 -5.63 7.71 -10.66
C LEU A 415 -7.01 7.07 -10.48
N THR A 416 -7.55 6.42 -11.51
CA THR A 416 -8.85 5.72 -11.42
C THR A 416 -8.77 4.37 -10.70
N ALA A 417 -7.58 3.83 -10.49
CA ALA A 417 -7.33 2.48 -9.95
C ALA A 417 -8.08 1.35 -10.69
N THR A 418 -8.44 1.56 -11.96
CA THR A 418 -9.42 0.72 -12.69
C THR A 418 -8.97 -0.72 -12.80
N ASN A 419 -7.67 -0.98 -13.01
CA ASN A 419 -7.15 -2.35 -13.02
C ASN A 419 -7.35 -3.03 -11.68
N PHE A 420 -6.93 -2.36 -10.61
CA PHE A 420 -6.99 -2.89 -9.25
C PHE A 420 -8.41 -3.22 -8.81
N VAL A 421 -9.34 -2.30 -9.07
CA VAL A 421 -10.78 -2.50 -8.82
C VAL A 421 -11.32 -3.68 -9.64
N SER A 422 -10.98 -3.75 -10.94
CA SER A 422 -11.46 -4.84 -11.83
C SER A 422 -10.95 -6.21 -11.37
N GLU A 423 -9.71 -6.31 -10.94
CA GLU A 423 -9.16 -7.56 -10.43
C GLU A 423 -9.81 -8.00 -9.11
N TRP A 424 -10.13 -7.06 -8.21
CA TRP A 424 -10.93 -7.34 -7.03
C TRP A 424 -12.37 -7.75 -7.36
N GLU A 425 -13.00 -7.12 -8.37
CA GLU A 425 -14.33 -7.53 -8.84
C GLU A 425 -14.33 -8.97 -9.33
N ASN A 426 -13.28 -9.40 -10.04
CA ASN A 426 -13.14 -10.78 -10.47
C ASN A 426 -13.05 -11.74 -9.26
N VAL A 427 -12.35 -11.36 -8.19
CA VAL A 427 -12.31 -12.15 -6.94
C VAL A 427 -13.68 -12.23 -6.28
N HIS A 428 -14.37 -11.09 -6.15
CA HIS A 428 -15.68 -11.04 -5.50
C HIS A 428 -16.76 -11.81 -6.25
N ASN A 429 -16.68 -11.82 -7.57
CA ASN A 429 -17.66 -12.46 -8.47
C ASN A 429 -17.20 -13.84 -8.96
N TYR A 430 -16.11 -14.39 -8.41
CA TYR A 430 -15.61 -15.69 -8.80
C TYR A 430 -16.65 -16.78 -8.54
N SER A 431 -17.02 -17.52 -9.61
CA SER A 431 -18.05 -18.56 -9.57
C SER A 431 -17.53 -19.96 -9.93
N GLY A 432 -16.20 -20.15 -9.92
CA GLY A 432 -15.60 -21.47 -10.13
C GLY A 432 -15.90 -22.45 -9.00
N SER A 433 -15.55 -23.71 -9.22
CA SER A 433 -15.86 -24.81 -8.29
C SER A 433 -15.09 -24.76 -6.95
N GLU A 434 -13.93 -24.09 -6.94
CA GLU A 434 -13.10 -23.98 -5.74
C GLU A 434 -13.24 -22.59 -5.12
N GLU A 435 -13.63 -22.55 -3.84
CA GLU A 435 -13.79 -21.29 -3.11
C GLU A 435 -12.47 -20.52 -3.03
N VAL A 436 -12.51 -19.21 -3.32
CA VAL A 436 -11.38 -18.31 -3.05
C VAL A 436 -11.34 -18.00 -1.56
N TRP A 437 -10.33 -18.53 -0.87
CA TRP A 437 -10.16 -18.34 0.57
C TRP A 437 -8.93 -17.47 0.92
N MET A 438 -8.06 -17.21 -0.06
CA MET A 438 -6.91 -16.31 0.11
C MET A 438 -6.73 -15.42 -1.11
N VAL A 439 -6.34 -14.18 -0.87
CA VAL A 439 -5.90 -13.24 -1.91
C VAL A 439 -4.49 -12.80 -1.59
N THR A 440 -3.63 -12.81 -2.62
CA THR A 440 -2.31 -12.19 -2.59
C THR A 440 -2.35 -10.87 -3.34
N VAL A 441 -1.89 -9.79 -2.72
CA VAL A 441 -1.89 -8.45 -3.33
C VAL A 441 -0.47 -8.05 -3.70
N THR A 442 -0.27 -7.63 -4.94
CA THR A 442 1.04 -7.18 -5.42
C THR A 442 0.97 -5.70 -5.79
N GLY A 443 1.55 -4.79 -5.01
CA GLY A 443 2.38 -4.93 -3.82
C GLY A 443 2.29 -3.67 -2.95
N TRP A 444 3.06 -3.63 -1.85
CA TRP A 444 3.04 -2.47 -0.95
C TRP A 444 4.08 -1.41 -1.34
N ASN A 445 5.37 -1.76 -1.37
CA ASN A 445 6.46 -0.79 -1.32
C ASN A 445 7.72 -1.17 -2.11
N GLU A 446 7.60 -1.72 -3.31
CA GLU A 446 8.77 -2.03 -4.18
C GLU A 446 9.18 -0.80 -5.00
N TRP A 447 9.71 0.21 -4.34
CA TRP A 447 9.99 1.54 -4.89
C TRP A 447 11.16 1.64 -5.86
N VAL A 448 11.90 0.56 -6.09
CA VAL A 448 13.17 0.62 -6.86
C VAL A 448 13.25 -0.41 -7.96
N ALA A 449 13.79 0.00 -9.10
CA ALA A 449 14.15 -0.87 -10.21
C ALA A 449 15.61 -0.67 -10.64
N GLN A 450 16.28 -1.75 -11.01
CA GLN A 450 17.67 -1.68 -11.45
C GLN A 450 17.79 -1.30 -12.92
N LYS A 451 18.63 -0.30 -13.23
CA LYS A 451 18.98 0.09 -14.59
C LYS A 451 20.03 -0.82 -15.19
N LEU A 452 19.70 -1.49 -16.25
CA LEU A 452 20.51 -2.55 -16.85
C LEU A 452 20.89 -2.28 -18.29
N ASN A 453 21.87 -3.03 -18.77
CA ASN A 453 22.23 -3.13 -20.18
C ASN A 453 21.98 -4.57 -20.64
N LEU A 454 20.83 -4.84 -21.23
CA LEU A 454 20.45 -6.17 -21.69
C LEU A 454 20.53 -6.32 -23.20
N ASN A 455 20.31 -5.26 -23.96
CA ASN A 455 20.35 -5.27 -25.44
C ASN A 455 21.55 -4.53 -26.04
N GLY A 456 22.37 -3.90 -25.23
CA GLY A 456 23.58 -3.19 -25.67
C GLY A 456 23.35 -1.79 -26.25
N ARG A 457 22.09 -1.40 -26.48
CA ARG A 457 21.76 -0.12 -27.11
C ARG A 457 21.17 0.90 -26.14
N TYR A 458 20.14 0.49 -25.39
CA TYR A 458 19.45 1.34 -24.43
C TYR A 458 19.35 0.66 -23.08
N ALA A 459 19.18 1.48 -22.05
CA ALA A 459 18.93 0.98 -20.72
C ALA A 459 17.60 0.22 -20.65
N THR A 460 17.56 -0.73 -19.73
CA THR A 460 16.40 -1.53 -19.40
C THR A 460 16.18 -1.48 -17.90
N PHE A 461 14.97 -1.23 -17.45
CA PHE A 461 14.58 -1.32 -16.04
C PHE A 461 13.78 -2.60 -15.84
N VAL A 462 14.11 -3.36 -14.81
CA VAL A 462 13.47 -4.68 -14.58
C VAL A 462 12.03 -4.52 -14.17
N ASP A 463 11.70 -3.46 -13.47
CA ASP A 463 10.41 -3.26 -12.82
C ASP A 463 10.05 -1.78 -12.79
N THR A 464 9.03 -1.43 -12.05
CA THR A 464 8.61 -0.10 -11.61
C THR A 464 9.27 1.04 -12.38
N PHE A 465 8.71 1.39 -13.53
CA PHE A 465 9.34 2.41 -14.37
C PHE A 465 8.57 3.73 -14.39
N ASN A 466 7.25 3.66 -14.29
CA ASN A 466 6.39 4.83 -14.32
C ASN A 466 5.12 4.60 -13.51
N ILE A 467 4.33 5.67 -13.32
CA ILE A 467 3.09 5.64 -12.56
C ILE A 467 2.09 4.59 -13.11
N ALA A 468 2.09 4.31 -14.40
CA ALA A 468 1.12 3.39 -15.00
C ALA A 468 1.40 1.91 -14.65
N PHE A 469 2.63 1.56 -14.37
CA PHE A 469 3.04 0.15 -14.18
C PHE A 469 3.74 -0.12 -12.84
N SER A 470 4.01 0.88 -12.02
CA SER A 470 4.44 0.62 -10.65
C SER A 470 3.33 -0.13 -9.89
N ARG A 471 3.72 -0.97 -8.93
CA ARG A 471 2.78 -1.82 -8.20
C ARG A 471 2.59 -1.40 -6.75
N ASP A 472 3.11 -0.23 -6.39
CA ASP A 472 3.07 0.23 -5.02
C ASP A 472 1.70 0.77 -4.62
N ILE A 473 1.23 0.34 -3.46
CA ILE A 473 0.01 0.82 -2.82
C ILE A 473 0.36 1.87 -1.75
N GLU A 474 1.54 1.77 -1.15
CA GLU A 474 2.06 2.81 -0.26
C GLU A 474 1.98 4.16 -0.98
N MET A 475 1.52 5.18 -0.27
CA MET A 475 1.33 6.50 -0.83
C MET A 475 2.66 7.11 -1.30
N MET A 476 2.59 7.87 -2.38
CA MET A 476 3.72 8.66 -2.86
C MET A 476 3.55 10.12 -2.43
N ARG A 477 4.68 10.76 -2.16
CA ARG A 477 4.73 12.13 -1.71
C ARG A 477 4.67 13.14 -2.87
N ASP A 478 5.11 12.73 -4.05
CA ASP A 478 5.25 13.62 -5.19
C ASP A 478 3.91 14.19 -5.63
N GLU A 479 3.90 15.48 -5.97
CA GLU A 479 2.76 16.19 -6.49
C GLU A 479 2.29 15.55 -7.80
N GLY A 480 0.99 15.33 -7.93
CA GLY A 480 0.42 14.63 -9.09
C GLY A 480 0.50 13.10 -9.01
N GLY A 481 0.92 12.54 -7.88
CA GLY A 481 0.88 11.10 -7.64
C GLY A 481 -0.53 10.56 -7.36
N TYR A 482 -0.65 9.25 -7.19
CA TYR A 482 -1.94 8.57 -6.93
C TYR A 482 -2.43 8.67 -5.47
N GLY A 483 -1.65 9.29 -4.60
CA GLY A 483 -1.99 9.50 -3.19
C GLY A 483 -2.40 8.25 -2.44
N ASP A 484 -3.51 8.28 -1.71
CA ASP A 484 -4.04 7.17 -0.93
C ASP A 484 -5.14 6.36 -1.65
N VAL A 485 -5.38 6.62 -2.95
CA VAL A 485 -6.41 5.95 -3.77
C VAL A 485 -6.33 4.43 -3.66
N TYR A 486 -5.14 3.89 -3.85
CA TYR A 486 -4.94 2.43 -3.82
C TYR A 486 -5.06 1.86 -2.42
N PHE A 487 -4.58 2.58 -1.41
CA PHE A 487 -4.76 2.19 -0.01
C PHE A 487 -6.24 2.10 0.38
N LEU A 488 -7.03 3.10 0.02
CA LEU A 488 -8.46 3.11 0.33
C LEU A 488 -9.23 2.03 -0.43
N ASN A 489 -8.90 1.79 -1.71
CA ASN A 489 -9.44 0.67 -2.47
C ASN A 489 -9.05 -0.68 -1.86
N LEU A 490 -7.80 -0.82 -1.38
CA LEU A 490 -7.37 -2.02 -0.65
C LEU A 490 -8.25 -2.25 0.58
N VAL A 491 -8.43 -1.22 1.41
CA VAL A 491 -9.26 -1.26 2.61
C VAL A 491 -10.67 -1.74 2.27
N GLU A 492 -11.33 -1.14 1.29
CA GLU A 492 -12.67 -1.51 0.86
C GLU A 492 -12.78 -2.97 0.43
N ASN A 493 -11.90 -3.37 -0.48
CA ASN A 493 -11.99 -4.68 -1.10
C ASN A 493 -11.60 -5.82 -0.14
N VAL A 494 -10.60 -5.62 0.72
CA VAL A 494 -10.25 -6.57 1.76
C VAL A 494 -11.43 -6.81 2.69
N ARG A 495 -12.13 -5.76 3.07
CA ARG A 495 -13.31 -5.86 3.94
C ARG A 495 -14.45 -6.60 3.28
N LYS A 496 -14.79 -6.26 2.06
CA LYS A 496 -15.80 -6.95 1.26
C LYS A 496 -15.46 -8.44 1.08
N PHE A 497 -14.18 -8.78 0.94
CA PHE A 497 -13.73 -10.16 0.82
C PHE A 497 -13.85 -10.94 2.13
N LYS A 498 -13.45 -10.34 3.26
CA LYS A 498 -13.31 -11.03 4.56
C LYS A 498 -14.59 -11.11 5.37
N TYR A 499 -15.57 -10.22 5.15
CA TYR A 499 -16.76 -10.13 5.96
C TYR A 499 -18.04 -10.35 5.15
N GLU A 500 -19.03 -10.98 5.79
CA GLU A 500 -20.40 -11.12 5.27
C GLU A 500 -21.32 -10.22 6.07
N SER A 501 -22.14 -9.44 5.37
CA SER A 501 -23.30 -8.80 6.00
C SER A 501 -24.30 -9.87 6.45
N ASP A 502 -24.76 -9.78 7.69
CA ASP A 502 -25.85 -10.64 8.20
C ASP A 502 -27.24 -10.24 7.65
N GLY A 503 -27.27 -9.29 6.73
CA GLY A 503 -28.48 -8.77 6.10
C GLY A 503 -29.38 -7.94 7.04
N LYS A 504 -28.93 -7.65 8.26
CA LYS A 504 -29.79 -7.06 9.30
C LYS A 504 -29.54 -5.60 9.60
N SER A 505 -28.48 -4.98 9.13
CA SER A 505 -28.27 -3.55 9.45
C SER A 505 -27.18 -2.85 8.67
N SER A 506 -27.26 -1.54 8.60
CA SER A 506 -26.11 -0.68 8.54
C SER A 506 -25.11 -1.11 9.61
N ALA A 507 -23.87 -1.08 9.31
CA ALA A 507 -22.79 -1.61 10.10
C ALA A 507 -22.62 -0.92 11.47
N ALA A 508 -23.03 0.34 11.61
CA ALA A 508 -22.92 1.05 12.87
C ALA A 508 -23.98 0.60 13.88
N ALA A 509 -23.55 0.30 15.10
CA ALA A 509 -24.46 0.05 16.19
C ALA A 509 -25.23 1.34 16.52
N MET A 510 -26.57 1.25 16.51
CA MET A 510 -27.39 2.33 17.04
C MET A 510 -27.32 2.31 18.57
N TRP A 511 -26.89 3.39 19.16
CA TRP A 511 -26.79 3.53 20.61
C TRP A 511 -28.02 4.23 21.17
N MET A 512 -28.36 3.90 22.41
CA MET A 512 -29.40 4.67 23.12
C MET A 512 -28.87 6.05 23.47
N ARG A 513 -29.75 7.07 23.41
CA ARG A 513 -29.41 8.40 23.90
C ARG A 513 -29.02 8.36 25.37
N GLN A 514 -27.94 9.06 25.68
CA GLN A 514 -27.38 9.15 27.01
C GLN A 514 -26.86 10.56 27.23
N THR A 515 -27.42 11.26 28.20
CA THR A 515 -26.84 12.52 28.67
C THR A 515 -25.64 12.23 29.55
N VAL A 516 -24.50 12.83 29.23
CA VAL A 516 -23.26 12.66 29.96
C VAL A 516 -22.88 13.97 30.66
N ASP A 517 -22.63 13.91 31.97
CA ASP A 517 -21.89 15.00 32.62
C ASP A 517 -20.43 14.94 32.16
N TYR A 518 -20.11 15.65 31.07
CA TYR A 518 -18.85 15.56 30.38
C TYR A 518 -17.64 15.99 31.24
N LYS A 519 -17.86 16.71 32.34
CA LYS A 519 -16.82 17.09 33.32
C LYS A 519 -16.58 16.06 34.39
N ASN A 520 -17.48 15.09 34.54
CA ASN A 520 -17.35 14.02 35.51
C ASN A 520 -16.84 12.76 34.80
N LEU A 521 -15.58 12.43 34.97
CA LEU A 521 -14.96 11.28 34.30
C LEU A 521 -15.68 9.97 34.63
N SER A 522 -16.22 9.81 35.84
CA SER A 522 -16.97 8.59 36.22
C SER A 522 -18.30 8.45 35.44
N ALA A 523 -18.85 9.55 34.90
CA ALA A 523 -20.06 9.47 34.06
C ALA A 523 -19.77 8.79 32.71
N TRP A 524 -18.53 8.70 32.29
CA TRP A 524 -18.10 8.05 31.06
C TRP A 524 -17.94 6.54 31.20
N ASP A 525 -17.98 5.97 32.41
CA ASP A 525 -17.86 4.51 32.62
C ASP A 525 -19.03 3.75 31.97
N ASP A 526 -20.22 4.34 31.94
CA ASP A 526 -21.41 3.78 31.33
C ASP A 526 -21.50 3.99 29.82
N VAL A 527 -20.65 4.82 29.23
CA VAL A 527 -20.60 5.03 27.77
C VAL A 527 -19.93 3.83 27.11
N LYS A 528 -20.74 3.08 26.33
CA LYS A 528 -20.28 1.84 25.68
C LYS A 528 -19.70 2.05 24.29
N ALA A 529 -19.98 3.17 23.66
CA ALA A 529 -19.40 3.53 22.37
C ALA A 529 -17.93 3.96 22.56
N LYS A 530 -17.05 2.97 22.59
CA LYS A 530 -15.59 3.12 22.77
C LYS A 530 -14.85 2.64 21.52
N TYR A 531 -14.01 3.49 20.99
CA TYR A 531 -13.16 3.25 19.83
C TYR A 531 -11.71 3.30 20.28
N ILE A 532 -10.96 2.26 19.96
CA ILE A 532 -9.56 2.12 20.41
C ILE A 532 -8.63 2.56 19.28
N ASP A 533 -7.54 3.19 19.64
CA ASP A 533 -6.46 3.57 18.74
C ASP A 533 -5.17 2.81 19.06
N PHE A 534 -4.19 2.91 18.16
CA PHE A 534 -2.86 2.36 18.38
C PHE A 534 -2.09 3.27 19.33
N THR A 535 -1.71 2.77 20.50
CA THR A 535 -0.79 3.49 21.38
C THR A 535 0.66 3.23 20.97
N GLY A 536 1.50 4.24 21.08
CA GLY A 536 2.90 4.17 20.70
C GLY A 536 3.17 4.46 19.23
N ASP A 537 2.20 4.99 18.50
CA ASP A 537 2.32 5.45 17.12
C ASP A 537 2.59 6.95 17.02
N ALA A 538 2.25 7.74 18.04
CA ALA A 538 2.74 9.09 18.25
C ALA A 538 4.24 9.05 18.68
N ASN A 539 5.11 8.65 17.77
CA ASN A 539 6.53 8.46 18.04
C ASN A 539 7.41 9.45 17.27
N ASN A 540 8.45 9.95 17.94
CA ASN A 540 9.46 10.75 17.26
C ASN A 540 10.29 9.90 16.30
N ARG A 541 10.58 10.46 15.15
CA ARG A 541 11.45 9.87 14.13
C ARG A 541 12.81 10.55 14.12
N ASN A 542 13.88 9.77 14.02
CA ASN A 542 15.23 10.23 13.72
C ASN A 542 15.98 9.16 12.97
N SER A 543 15.85 9.15 11.65
CA SER A 543 16.42 8.11 10.80
C SER A 543 17.11 8.67 9.57
N LYS A 544 18.03 7.89 9.01
CA LYS A 544 18.73 8.24 7.78
C LYS A 544 18.01 7.67 6.57
N SER A 545 17.94 8.46 5.51
CA SER A 545 17.53 7.98 4.19
C SER A 545 18.53 6.98 3.59
N ILE A 546 18.15 6.35 2.50
CA ILE A 546 19.09 5.69 1.60
C ILE A 546 20.27 6.62 1.29
N ALA A 547 21.45 6.05 1.18
CA ALA A 547 22.72 6.76 0.95
C ALA A 547 23.04 7.88 1.97
N ASN A 548 22.34 7.94 3.09
CA ASN A 548 22.48 8.96 4.14
C ASN A 548 22.31 10.40 3.63
N LYS A 549 21.60 10.61 2.52
CA LYS A 549 21.44 11.94 1.92
C LYS A 549 20.60 12.87 2.80
N TYR A 550 19.53 12.33 3.39
CA TYR A 550 18.62 13.06 4.27
C TYR A 550 18.64 12.48 5.68
N THR A 551 18.21 13.28 6.63
CA THR A 551 17.90 12.85 7.99
C THR A 551 16.44 13.19 8.26
N TYR A 552 15.58 12.19 8.34
CA TYR A 552 14.18 12.39 8.63
C TYR A 552 14.00 12.50 10.13
N THR A 553 13.60 13.69 10.56
CA THR A 553 13.30 13.97 11.96
C THR A 553 11.84 14.36 12.08
N ASP A 554 11.12 13.70 12.95
CA ASP A 554 9.79 14.07 13.38
C ASP A 554 9.81 14.18 14.90
N ASN A 555 9.47 15.35 15.41
CA ASN A 555 9.39 15.66 16.84
C ASN A 555 7.96 16.12 17.20
N THR A 556 6.98 15.69 16.42
CA THR A 556 5.58 16.09 16.57
C THR A 556 4.82 15.24 17.57
N ALA A 557 5.37 14.10 17.99
CA ALA A 557 4.80 13.24 19.01
C ALA A 557 4.56 14.01 20.30
N ARG A 558 3.28 14.10 20.71
CA ARG A 558 2.87 14.86 21.90
C ARG A 558 1.86 14.09 22.74
N ASN A 559 0.65 13.90 22.25
CA ASN A 559 -0.41 13.18 22.94
C ASN A 559 -0.68 11.87 22.19
N ASP A 560 -0.31 10.73 22.78
CA ASP A 560 -0.49 9.39 22.25
C ASP A 560 -1.93 8.96 22.60
N ILE A 561 -2.85 8.96 21.60
CA ILE A 561 -4.28 8.69 21.78
C ILE A 561 -4.47 7.20 22.04
N ASP A 562 -5.26 6.85 23.06
CA ASP A 562 -5.53 5.47 23.47
C ASP A 562 -6.94 5.03 23.01
N TYR A 563 -7.95 5.88 23.25
CA TYR A 563 -9.30 5.60 22.81
C TYR A 563 -10.19 6.86 22.77
N VAL A 564 -11.29 6.71 22.06
CA VAL A 564 -12.36 7.71 21.99
C VAL A 564 -13.67 7.09 22.47
N LYS A 565 -14.42 7.78 23.33
CA LYS A 565 -15.80 7.44 23.67
C LYS A 565 -16.77 8.47 23.12
N ILE A 566 -17.91 8.01 22.62
CA ILE A 566 -18.93 8.88 22.00
C ILE A 566 -20.30 8.57 22.60
N ALA A 567 -21.05 9.60 22.92
CA ALA A 567 -22.45 9.52 23.32
C ALA A 567 -23.24 10.72 22.77
N ASN A 568 -24.56 10.64 22.74
CA ASN A 568 -25.41 11.78 22.41
C ASN A 568 -26.70 11.76 23.23
N ASP A 569 -27.22 12.95 23.45
CA ASP A 569 -28.62 13.14 23.85
C ASP A 569 -29.42 13.85 22.74
N SER A 570 -30.51 14.52 23.07
CA SER A 570 -31.32 15.22 22.07
C SER A 570 -30.77 16.57 21.62
N LYS A 571 -29.70 17.07 22.28
CA LYS A 571 -29.16 18.42 22.06
C LYS A 571 -27.66 18.42 21.79
N TYR A 572 -26.95 17.44 22.34
CA TYR A 572 -25.49 17.45 22.34
C TYR A 572 -24.90 16.11 21.89
N LEU A 573 -23.78 16.19 21.19
CA LEU A 573 -22.81 15.13 21.02
C LEU A 573 -21.75 15.27 22.09
N TYR A 574 -21.43 14.19 22.77
CA TYR A 574 -20.39 14.09 23.79
C TYR A 574 -19.25 13.24 23.26
N VAL A 575 -18.03 13.74 23.36
CA VAL A 575 -16.81 13.01 22.94
C VAL A 575 -15.79 13.06 24.06
N LEU A 576 -15.29 11.92 24.49
CA LEU A 576 -14.13 11.81 25.38
C LEU A 576 -12.97 11.22 24.60
N VAL A 577 -11.84 11.90 24.60
CA VAL A 577 -10.58 11.42 24.10
C VAL A 577 -9.68 11.10 25.26
N ALA A 578 -9.16 9.89 25.32
CA ALA A 578 -8.17 9.48 26.31
C ALA A 578 -6.82 9.30 25.61
N ALA A 579 -5.78 9.86 26.19
CA ALA A 579 -4.41 9.60 25.79
C ALA A 579 -3.76 8.58 26.73
N LYS A 580 -2.64 8.01 26.34
CA LYS A 580 -1.84 7.09 27.11
C LYS A 580 -1.27 7.74 28.40
N ASN A 581 -0.86 8.99 28.28
CA ASN A 581 -0.30 9.80 29.36
C ASN A 581 -1.15 11.07 29.56
N ASP A 582 -0.80 11.87 30.58
CA ASP A 582 -1.44 13.15 30.81
C ASP A 582 -1.30 14.04 29.56
N ILE A 583 -2.42 14.67 29.18
CA ILE A 583 -2.49 15.53 28.00
C ILE A 583 -1.68 16.81 28.24
N THR A 584 -0.85 17.18 27.28
CA THR A 584 -0.10 18.42 27.31
C THR A 584 -1.07 19.62 27.29
N ALA A 585 -0.76 20.65 28.06
CA ALA A 585 -1.57 21.85 28.07
C ALA A 585 -1.57 22.53 26.68
N HIS A 586 -2.73 23.09 26.31
CA HIS A 586 -2.83 23.89 25.10
C HIS A 586 -1.94 25.13 25.19
N GLU A 587 -1.14 25.37 24.18
CA GLU A 587 -0.36 26.61 24.01
C GLU A 587 -1.14 27.63 23.19
N GLN A 588 -1.10 28.91 23.60
CA GLN A 588 -1.83 29.95 22.89
C GLN A 588 -1.40 30.06 21.42
N GLY A 589 -2.36 29.92 20.51
CA GLY A 589 -2.13 29.96 19.05
C GLY A 589 -1.86 28.62 18.41
N ASP A 590 -1.74 27.56 19.19
CA ASP A 590 -1.66 26.19 18.65
C ASP A 590 -3.05 25.76 18.15
N LYS A 591 -3.18 25.67 16.83
CA LYS A 591 -4.42 25.23 16.15
C LYS A 591 -4.48 23.74 15.90
N GLY A 592 -3.43 23.01 16.25
CA GLY A 592 -3.32 21.57 16.03
C GLY A 592 -3.49 20.72 17.28
N TRP A 593 -3.88 21.32 18.41
CA TRP A 593 -4.03 20.61 19.67
C TRP A 593 -5.39 19.92 19.79
N MET A 594 -5.37 18.57 19.89
CA MET A 594 -6.53 17.72 20.16
C MET A 594 -7.78 18.08 19.32
N ASN A 595 -7.62 18.20 18.00
CA ASN A 595 -8.70 18.55 17.09
C ASN A 595 -9.66 17.37 16.87
N LEU A 596 -10.97 17.68 16.75
CA LEU A 596 -11.96 16.74 16.27
C LEU A 596 -12.36 17.11 14.84
N TRP A 597 -12.34 16.12 13.94
CA TRP A 597 -12.82 16.24 12.57
C TRP A 597 -14.12 15.46 12.47
N ILE A 598 -15.19 16.12 12.01
CA ILE A 598 -16.53 15.52 11.97
C ILE A 598 -17.06 15.55 10.55
N SER A 599 -17.54 14.39 10.07
CA SER A 599 -18.43 14.26 8.94
C SER A 599 -19.85 14.02 9.46
N ALA A 600 -20.76 14.92 9.13
CA ALA A 600 -22.16 14.82 9.52
C ALA A 600 -23.07 14.42 8.32
N GLY A 601 -22.50 13.85 7.27
CA GLY A 601 -23.19 13.46 6.04
C GLY A 601 -23.35 14.59 5.02
N GLY A 602 -22.62 15.70 5.19
CA GLY A 602 -22.53 16.78 4.23
C GLY A 602 -21.65 16.41 3.04
N LYS A 603 -22.14 16.64 1.80
CA LYS A 603 -21.42 16.32 0.57
C LYS A 603 -20.45 17.41 0.09
N LYS A 604 -20.20 18.46 0.87
CA LYS A 604 -19.48 19.66 0.44
C LYS A 604 -18.37 20.13 1.38
N GLY A 605 -18.01 19.31 2.35
CA GLY A 605 -16.89 19.60 3.22
C GLY A 605 -15.54 19.26 2.55
N TRP A 606 -14.45 19.56 3.21
CA TRP A 606 -13.13 19.22 2.74
C TRP A 606 -12.81 17.74 3.03
N SER A 607 -12.47 16.98 2.00
CA SER A 607 -12.02 15.55 2.11
C SER A 607 -12.96 14.65 2.93
N GLY A 608 -14.26 14.94 2.90
CA GLY A 608 -15.28 14.21 3.65
C GLY A 608 -15.56 14.73 5.06
N TYR A 609 -14.85 15.74 5.52
CA TYR A 609 -15.09 16.40 6.79
C TYR A 609 -15.88 17.69 6.62
N ASP A 610 -16.97 17.83 7.36
CA ASP A 610 -17.82 19.02 7.36
C ASP A 610 -17.36 20.05 8.39
N PHE A 611 -16.78 19.58 9.51
CA PHE A 611 -16.38 20.44 10.63
C PHE A 611 -15.04 20.02 11.21
N VAL A 612 -14.31 21.02 11.71
CA VAL A 612 -13.20 20.83 12.64
C VAL A 612 -13.48 21.62 13.91
N ILE A 613 -13.22 20.98 15.05
CA ILE A 613 -13.49 21.54 16.38
C ILE A 613 -12.16 21.63 17.14
N ASN A 614 -12.07 22.64 17.99
CA ASN A 614 -10.95 22.84 18.90
C ASN A 614 -9.68 23.42 18.27
N ARG A 615 -9.81 24.24 17.23
CA ARG A 615 -8.67 25.00 16.70
C ARG A 615 -8.40 26.31 17.46
N ASN A 616 -9.35 26.78 18.26
CA ASN A 616 -9.24 28.01 19.03
C ASN A 616 -9.86 27.82 20.43
N PRO A 617 -9.26 27.00 21.31
CA PRO A 617 -9.77 26.85 22.66
C PRO A 617 -9.60 28.14 23.48
N ASN A 618 -10.63 28.48 24.28
CA ASN A 618 -10.67 29.65 25.13
C ASN A 618 -11.37 29.31 26.46
N GLY A 619 -10.59 28.98 27.47
CA GLY A 619 -11.10 28.54 28.77
C GLY A 619 -11.87 27.22 28.67
N SER A 620 -13.17 27.26 28.98
CA SER A 620 -14.03 26.06 28.89
C SER A 620 -14.83 25.99 27.58
N LEU A 621 -14.54 26.83 26.62
CA LEU A 621 -15.18 26.86 25.29
C LEU A 621 -14.15 26.70 24.20
N THR A 622 -14.61 26.23 23.04
CA THR A 622 -13.77 26.12 21.85
C THR A 622 -14.57 26.32 20.56
N SER A 623 -13.89 26.77 19.49
CA SER A 623 -14.51 27.03 18.21
C SER A 623 -15.02 25.75 17.53
N ILE A 624 -16.14 25.90 16.84
CA ILE A 624 -16.63 24.99 15.81
C ILE A 624 -16.44 25.69 14.47
N GLU A 625 -15.65 25.11 13.58
CA GLU A 625 -15.38 25.68 12.27
C GLU A 625 -15.95 24.77 11.19
N LYS A 626 -16.76 25.35 10.29
CA LYS A 626 -17.29 24.65 9.12
C LYS A 626 -16.22 24.63 8.03
N LEU A 627 -15.99 23.45 7.48
CA LEU A 627 -15.03 23.22 6.40
C LEU A 627 -15.68 23.38 5.02
N GLY A 628 -14.89 23.76 4.06
CA GLY A 628 -15.23 23.86 2.65
C GLY A 628 -13.97 24.06 1.82
N THR A 629 -14.14 24.29 0.54
CA THR A 629 -13.07 24.66 -0.40
C THR A 629 -13.36 26.02 -1.03
N ASP A 630 -12.30 26.77 -1.30
CA ASP A 630 -12.42 28.00 -2.10
C ASP A 630 -12.45 27.69 -3.61
N ALA A 631 -12.43 28.75 -4.43
CA ALA A 631 -12.44 28.62 -5.89
C ALA A 631 -11.18 27.93 -6.46
N ASP A 632 -10.10 27.92 -5.70
CA ASP A 632 -8.84 27.30 -6.06
C ASP A 632 -8.70 25.88 -5.46
N GLY A 633 -9.78 25.34 -4.85
CA GLY A 633 -9.79 24.02 -4.22
C GLY A 633 -9.16 23.96 -2.83
N LYS A 634 -8.65 25.09 -2.30
CA LYS A 634 -8.00 25.10 -0.98
C LYS A 634 -9.01 25.04 0.14
N ILE A 635 -8.64 24.33 1.19
CA ILE A 635 -9.48 24.24 2.39
C ILE A 635 -9.79 25.61 2.95
N THR A 636 -11.05 25.80 3.32
CA THR A 636 -11.52 26.94 4.09
C THR A 636 -12.11 26.45 5.41
N ALA A 637 -11.92 27.24 6.46
CA ALA A 637 -12.53 26.99 7.77
C ALA A 637 -13.20 28.27 8.26
N THR A 638 -14.52 28.21 8.40
CA THR A 638 -15.34 29.36 8.83
C THR A 638 -15.89 29.09 10.23
N THR A 639 -15.49 29.93 11.19
CA THR A 639 -16.00 29.84 12.56
C THR A 639 -17.49 30.08 12.59
N LEU A 640 -18.23 29.21 13.28
CA LEU A 640 -19.68 29.36 13.48
C LEU A 640 -19.98 30.24 14.71
N ASP A 641 -21.22 30.75 14.79
CA ASP A 641 -21.73 31.45 15.98
C ASP A 641 -22.15 30.50 17.11
N PHE A 642 -21.49 29.35 17.17
CA PHE A 642 -21.62 28.30 18.17
C PHE A 642 -20.28 27.94 18.72
N ASP A 643 -20.21 27.73 20.02
CA ASP A 643 -19.06 27.13 20.69
C ASP A 643 -19.38 25.70 21.12
N ALA A 644 -18.35 24.84 21.16
CA ALA A 644 -18.37 23.60 21.91
C ALA A 644 -17.79 23.84 23.30
N ASP A 645 -18.28 23.11 24.28
CA ASP A 645 -17.63 23.06 25.58
C ASP A 645 -16.42 22.10 25.52
N ILE A 646 -15.38 22.45 26.27
CA ILE A 646 -14.19 21.63 26.45
C ILE A 646 -13.81 21.49 27.92
N TYR A 647 -13.35 20.31 28.31
CA TYR A 647 -12.83 20.02 29.65
C TYR A 647 -11.61 19.13 29.57
N THR A 648 -10.57 19.44 30.29
CA THR A 648 -9.32 18.66 30.31
C THR A 648 -8.97 18.29 31.74
N GLU A 649 -8.71 17.01 32.00
CA GLU A 649 -8.25 16.51 33.29
C GLU A 649 -7.34 15.28 33.11
N GLY A 650 -6.09 15.38 33.58
CA GLY A 650 -5.11 14.32 33.47
C GLY A 650 -4.90 13.89 32.02
N LYS A 651 -5.20 12.64 31.71
CA LYS A 651 -5.06 12.09 30.36
C LYS A 651 -6.31 12.24 29.47
N TYR A 652 -7.28 13.07 29.85
CA TYR A 652 -8.57 13.15 29.17
C TYR A 652 -8.86 14.55 28.66
N VAL A 653 -9.45 14.60 27.44
CA VAL A 653 -10.14 15.78 26.91
C VAL A 653 -11.56 15.38 26.60
N ALA A 654 -12.54 16.10 27.15
CA ALA A 654 -13.95 15.88 26.89
C ALA A 654 -14.58 17.08 26.17
N TYR A 655 -15.46 16.79 25.23
CA TYR A 655 -16.19 17.77 24.45
C TYR A 655 -17.69 17.59 24.60
N ARG A 656 -18.42 18.71 24.62
CA ARG A 656 -19.86 18.75 24.49
C ARG A 656 -20.22 19.68 23.33
N ILE A 657 -20.76 19.13 22.24
CA ILE A 657 -20.92 19.78 20.96
C ILE A 657 -22.42 19.92 20.68
N PRO A 658 -22.96 21.13 20.44
CA PRO A 658 -24.36 21.29 20.07
C PRO A 658 -24.67 20.59 18.76
N LEU A 659 -25.67 19.69 18.71
CA LEU A 659 -26.07 18.97 17.50
C LEU A 659 -26.57 19.94 16.42
N GLU A 660 -27.21 21.03 16.84
CA GLU A 660 -27.66 22.09 15.93
C GLU A 660 -26.50 22.72 15.15
N ALA A 661 -25.33 22.91 15.79
CA ALA A 661 -24.14 23.49 15.16
C ALA A 661 -23.57 22.62 14.03
N ILE A 662 -23.65 21.31 14.16
CA ILE A 662 -23.15 20.34 13.17
C ILE A 662 -24.28 19.81 12.28
N GLY A 663 -25.51 20.29 12.41
CA GLY A 663 -26.65 19.85 11.61
C GLY A 663 -27.05 18.40 11.80
N ALA A 664 -26.61 17.77 12.89
CA ALA A 664 -26.87 16.36 13.15
C ALA A 664 -28.27 16.16 13.78
N THR A 665 -28.92 15.07 13.40
CA THR A 665 -30.23 14.66 13.90
C THR A 665 -30.16 13.26 14.50
N SER A 666 -31.23 12.81 15.14
CA SER A 666 -31.33 11.47 15.69
C SER A 666 -31.23 10.32 14.67
N ALA A 667 -31.28 10.64 13.37
CA ALA A 667 -31.10 9.68 12.29
C ALA A 667 -29.71 9.76 11.66
N SER A 668 -28.87 10.69 12.13
CA SER A 668 -27.57 10.91 11.55
C SER A 668 -26.57 9.82 11.94
N GLU A 669 -25.75 9.47 11.00
CA GLU A 669 -24.49 8.79 11.23
C GLU A 669 -23.38 9.81 11.05
N ILE A 670 -22.39 9.80 11.94
CA ILE A 670 -21.26 10.71 11.88
C ILE A 670 -19.98 9.92 11.77
N GLY A 671 -19.05 10.43 10.93
CA GLY A 671 -17.66 10.04 10.96
C GLY A 671 -16.89 10.96 11.89
N LEU A 672 -16.05 10.41 12.74
CA LEU A 672 -15.23 11.18 13.68
C LEU A 672 -13.77 10.75 13.61
N LYS A 673 -12.89 11.73 13.58
CA LYS A 673 -11.44 11.55 13.73
C LYS A 673 -10.94 12.51 14.81
N VAL A 674 -9.95 12.05 15.54
CA VAL A 674 -9.17 12.90 16.45
C VAL A 674 -7.78 13.09 15.85
N SER A 675 -7.20 14.26 15.99
CA SER A 675 -5.80 14.47 15.64
C SER A 675 -5.11 15.41 16.63
N ASP A 676 -3.85 15.14 16.89
CA ASP A 676 -3.00 16.02 17.69
C ASP A 676 -1.68 16.28 16.99
N ASN A 677 -1.31 17.56 16.88
CA ASN A 677 0.00 18.05 16.42
C ASN A 677 0.41 17.60 15.00
N ILE A 678 -0.53 17.26 14.13
CA ILE A 678 -0.26 16.74 12.78
C ILE A 678 0.25 17.79 11.79
N PHE A 679 0.07 19.07 12.08
CA PHE A 679 0.53 20.19 11.24
C PHE A 679 1.77 20.86 11.81
N ALA A 680 2.45 20.21 12.74
CA ALA A 680 3.72 20.64 13.25
C ALA A 680 4.84 20.06 12.38
N GLY A 681 5.94 20.77 12.33
CA GLY A 681 7.11 20.37 11.58
C GLY A 681 7.66 21.52 10.77
N GLU A 682 8.97 21.54 10.59
CA GLU A 682 9.67 22.58 9.86
C GLU A 682 10.47 21.99 8.71
N LYS A 683 10.26 22.51 7.50
CA LYS A 683 11.03 22.08 6.34
C LYS A 683 12.47 22.52 6.46
N THR A 684 13.38 21.57 6.43
CA THR A 684 14.82 21.80 6.42
C THR A 684 15.45 21.12 5.22
N ALA A 685 16.65 21.54 4.84
CA ALA A 685 17.44 20.86 3.80
C ALA A 685 17.80 19.43 4.21
N ALA A 686 17.78 19.12 5.50
CA ALA A 686 18.11 17.80 6.02
C ALA A 686 16.95 16.80 5.90
N ASN A 687 15.70 17.24 6.12
CA ASN A 687 14.50 16.37 6.03
C ASN A 687 13.81 16.44 4.65
N ASP A 688 14.22 17.35 3.78
CA ASP A 688 13.62 17.56 2.44
C ASP A 688 12.10 17.79 2.49
N GLY A 689 11.58 18.24 3.64
CA GLY A 689 10.15 18.49 3.87
C GLY A 689 9.31 17.25 4.19
N VAL A 690 9.91 16.06 4.35
CA VAL A 690 9.18 14.86 4.79
C VAL A 690 8.66 15.08 6.21
N GLY A 691 7.37 14.82 6.43
CA GLY A 691 6.70 15.05 7.72
C GLY A 691 6.31 16.51 8.00
N VAL A 692 6.39 17.38 6.99
CA VAL A 692 6.02 18.80 7.12
C VAL A 692 4.75 19.08 6.32
N TYR A 693 3.65 19.26 7.01
CA TYR A 693 2.34 19.44 6.39
C TYR A 693 1.61 20.65 6.96
N SER A 694 0.79 21.27 6.13
CA SER A 694 -0.05 22.43 6.47
C SER A 694 -1.48 22.00 6.72
N PHE A 695 -2.28 22.88 7.31
CA PHE A 695 -3.72 22.70 7.40
C PHE A 695 -4.33 22.62 6.00
N GLY A 696 -5.01 21.50 5.72
CA GLY A 696 -5.53 21.19 4.39
C GLY A 696 -4.68 20.23 3.60
N ASP A 697 -3.55 19.77 4.15
CA ASP A 697 -2.78 18.70 3.56
C ASP A 697 -3.24 17.34 4.14
N LEU A 698 -3.74 16.50 3.28
CA LEU A 698 -4.30 15.21 3.68
C LEU A 698 -3.25 14.26 4.25
N PHE A 699 -2.03 14.33 3.74
CA PHE A 699 -0.94 13.47 4.20
C PHE A 699 -0.55 13.73 5.65
N ALA A 700 -0.96 14.87 6.21
CA ALA A 700 -0.82 15.12 7.65
C ALA A 700 -1.46 14.02 8.51
N PHE A 701 -2.58 13.42 8.06
CA PHE A 701 -3.23 12.31 8.76
C PHE A 701 -2.45 10.99 8.73
N TYR A 702 -1.40 10.90 7.93
CA TYR A 702 -0.56 9.70 7.78
C TYR A 702 0.81 9.83 8.45
N CYS A 703 1.29 11.04 8.68
CA CYS A 703 2.72 11.28 8.90
C CYS A 703 3.08 11.81 10.27
N GLY A 704 2.50 12.92 10.70
CA GLY A 704 2.96 13.60 11.91
C GLY A 704 1.99 13.50 13.08
N GLY A 705 2.45 13.86 14.28
CA GLY A 705 1.62 13.88 15.46
C GLY A 705 0.96 12.55 15.77
N ASP A 706 -0.34 12.60 16.03
CA ASP A 706 -1.20 11.45 16.22
C ASP A 706 -2.55 11.61 15.53
N CYS A 707 -3.11 10.53 14.99
CA CYS A 707 -4.42 10.47 14.34
C CYS A 707 -5.19 9.21 14.71
N ALA A 708 -6.29 9.37 15.36
CA ALA A 708 -7.20 8.32 15.76
C ALA A 708 -8.53 8.36 14.95
N PRO A 709 -8.73 7.44 13.97
CA PRO A 709 -7.79 6.47 13.42
C PRO A 709 -6.82 7.09 12.41
N ALA A 710 -5.74 6.38 12.09
CA ALA A 710 -4.74 6.82 11.12
C ALA A 710 -5.31 7.01 9.70
N GLY A 711 -4.66 7.87 8.92
CA GLY A 711 -5.03 8.16 7.53
C GLY A 711 -6.41 8.79 7.40
N ARG A 712 -7.10 8.55 6.26
CA ARG A 712 -8.48 9.02 6.05
C ARG A 712 -9.57 8.11 6.60
N LEU A 713 -9.24 7.13 7.40
CA LEU A 713 -10.24 6.32 8.07
C LEU A 713 -10.89 7.11 9.21
N ASN A 714 -12.14 6.80 9.55
CA ASN A 714 -12.92 7.48 10.57
C ASN A 714 -13.63 6.49 11.48
N TYR A 715 -13.83 6.87 12.73
CA TYR A 715 -14.75 6.19 13.63
C TYR A 715 -16.18 6.55 13.25
N SER A 716 -17.01 5.55 13.04
CA SER A 716 -18.42 5.78 12.71
C SER A 716 -19.30 5.68 13.94
N TYR A 717 -20.12 6.68 14.14
CA TYR A 717 -21.08 6.75 15.23
C TYR A 717 -22.48 7.02 14.73
N ARG A 718 -23.40 6.07 14.95
CA ARG A 718 -24.80 6.24 14.65
C ARG A 718 -25.52 6.85 15.85
N MET A 719 -26.12 8.01 15.63
CA MET A 719 -26.79 8.78 16.67
C MET A 719 -27.88 7.95 17.33
N GLY A 720 -27.92 7.96 18.65
CA GLY A 720 -28.95 7.31 19.44
C GLY A 720 -30.32 7.97 19.26
N TYR A 721 -31.40 7.22 19.46
CA TYR A 721 -32.79 7.67 19.40
C TYR A 721 -33.41 7.80 20.78
#